data_bdefc72fcfacd0c61ec0e601b3d8cd1c
#
_entry.id   bdefc72fcfacd0c61ec0e601b3d8cd1c
#
_cell.length_a   1.000
_cell.length_b   1.000
_cell.length_c   1.000
_cell.angle_alpha   90.00
_cell.angle_beta   90.00
_cell.angle_gamma   90.00
#
_symmetry.space_group_name_H-M   'P 1'
#
loop_
_entity.id
_entity.type
_entity.pdbx_description
1 polymer ?
#
loop_
_entity_poly.entity_id
_entity_poly.type
_entity_poly.pdbx_seq_one_letter_code
_entity_poly.pdbx_strand_id
1 'polypeptide(L)'
;MQQLINERILVLDGAMGTMIQQYNLSEADFRGERFKDLPGLLKGNNDMLCLTRPDVIEEIHRKYLEAGADIIETNTFNATAVSMADYHMQAYCREINLAAARLARKIADEYTARTPEKPRFVAGSVGPTNKTCSMSPDVNNPAFRALTFDELSEAYREQMEALLEGGVDAILIETIFDTLNAKAAVLAAETAMQNLGRKVPLMLSVTVSDVAGRTLSGQTLDAFLASVQHADIFSIGLNCSFGARQLKPFLEQLARRAPYYISAYPNAGLPNSLGQYDQTPEEMAAEVKEYIDEGLVNIIGGCCGTTEAYIAKYQEFIKDVKPHVPAPKPDYLWLSGLELLEVTPEINFVNVGERCNVAGSRKFLRLINEKKYDEALSIARKQVEDGALVIDVNMDDGLLDAAEEMTTFLNLVASEPDIARVPVMIDSSKWEVILAGLKCVQGKCIVNSISLKEGEEAFVEHARTVKQYGAAVIVMAFDEKGQADTFERKIEVCERAYRILTEKVGFRPQDIIFDPNVLAVATGIEEHNNYAVDFIKATGWIRRHLPGAHVSGGVSNLSFSFRGNNYIREAMHAVFLYHAIQQGMDMGIVNPGTSVLYTDIPSDILERIEDVVLNRRPDAAERLIETAEKLKAEKENSGEQQTASSHLAWREGTTVEERLQYALVKGLGDYLDEDLHEALAKYPDAVSIIEGPLMSGMNHVGDLFGSGKMFLPQVVKTARTMKKAVAILQPYIEAEKKEGARSAGKVLLATVKGDVHDIGKNIVSVVMACNNYEIIDLGVMVPAEKIVETAIREKVDIIGLSGLITPSLEEMVHVVSELERAGLDIPVMIGGATTSKLHTALKIAPVYRAPVVYMKDASLNAPVAARLMNLDLLSTFAEELESEYRELREKNKTKQVKTVSLEEAQKNKLNLWE
;
A
#
# COMPACT_ATOMS: atom_id res chain seq x y z
N MET A 1 -18.28 -21.30 14.83
CA MET A 1 -16.89 -20.78 14.75
C MET A 1 -16.51 -19.95 15.97
N GLN A 2 -17.26 -18.91 16.36
CA GLN A 2 -16.93 -17.98 17.47
C GLN A 2 -16.73 -18.66 18.84
N GLN A 3 -17.43 -19.74 19.14
CA GLN A 3 -17.24 -20.47 20.38
C GLN A 3 -15.97 -21.33 20.32
N LEU A 4 -15.82 -22.11 19.25
CA LEU A 4 -14.73 -23.09 19.10
C LEU A 4 -13.35 -22.44 19.05
N ILE A 5 -13.20 -21.23 18.48
CA ILE A 5 -11.91 -20.55 18.36
C ILE A 5 -11.33 -20.15 19.73
N ASN A 6 -12.16 -20.06 20.77
CA ASN A 6 -11.69 -19.83 22.14
C ASN A 6 -11.34 -21.14 22.87
N GLU A 7 -11.81 -22.27 22.36
CA GLU A 7 -11.64 -23.58 23.00
C GLU A 7 -10.43 -24.32 22.44
N ARG A 8 -10.18 -24.19 21.13
CA ARG A 8 -9.11 -24.92 20.42
C ARG A 8 -8.63 -24.18 19.18
N ILE A 9 -7.47 -24.56 18.70
CA ILE A 9 -6.96 -24.13 17.40
C ILE A 9 -7.90 -24.66 16.29
N LEU A 10 -8.23 -23.81 15.34
CA LEU A 10 -8.96 -24.19 14.14
C LEU A 10 -7.98 -24.39 12.97
N VAL A 11 -8.28 -25.35 12.13
CA VAL A 11 -7.46 -25.67 10.96
C VAL A 11 -8.20 -25.23 9.68
N LEU A 12 -7.59 -24.28 8.98
CA LEU A 12 -7.96 -23.89 7.63
C LEU A 12 -7.36 -24.93 6.65
N ASP A 13 -7.92 -25.04 5.46
CA ASP A 13 -7.40 -25.90 4.41
C ASP A 13 -6.05 -25.42 3.84
N GLY A 14 -5.62 -26.01 2.75
CA GLY A 14 -4.38 -25.67 2.03
C GLY A 14 -4.68 -25.11 0.63
N ALA A 15 -3.62 -24.98 -0.15
CA ALA A 15 -3.65 -24.34 -1.45
C ALA A 15 -4.55 -25.07 -2.47
N MET A 16 -5.67 -24.45 -2.82
CA MET A 16 -6.55 -24.92 -3.90
C MET A 16 -5.81 -25.01 -5.25
N GLY A 17 -5.05 -23.95 -5.60
CA GLY A 17 -4.29 -23.92 -6.87
C GLY A 17 -3.26 -25.04 -6.98
N THR A 18 -2.52 -25.34 -5.90
CA THR A 18 -1.55 -26.45 -5.84
C THR A 18 -2.24 -27.81 -6.08
N MET A 19 -3.41 -28.02 -5.47
CA MET A 19 -4.17 -29.24 -5.65
C MET A 19 -4.71 -29.36 -7.07
N ILE A 20 -5.25 -28.30 -7.67
CA ILE A 20 -5.73 -28.29 -9.05
C ILE A 20 -4.60 -28.67 -10.03
N GLN A 21 -3.39 -28.18 -9.82
CA GLN A 21 -2.23 -28.49 -10.68
C GLN A 21 -1.94 -29.99 -10.79
N GLN A 22 -2.22 -30.77 -9.74
CA GLN A 22 -1.99 -32.22 -9.74
C GLN A 22 -2.86 -32.97 -10.77
N TYR A 23 -4.00 -32.39 -11.17
CA TYR A 23 -4.90 -32.99 -12.16
C TYR A 23 -4.46 -32.77 -13.61
N ASN A 24 -3.47 -31.90 -13.86
CA ASN A 24 -2.93 -31.60 -15.21
C ASN A 24 -4.03 -31.29 -16.23
N LEU A 25 -4.99 -30.45 -15.83
CA LEU A 25 -6.14 -30.10 -16.65
C LEU A 25 -5.72 -29.39 -17.95
N SER A 26 -6.33 -29.81 -19.07
CA SER A 26 -6.13 -29.21 -20.38
C SER A 26 -7.03 -27.98 -20.59
N GLU A 27 -6.77 -27.18 -21.62
CA GLU A 27 -7.65 -26.07 -22.02
C GLU A 27 -9.10 -26.56 -22.24
N ALA A 28 -9.28 -27.76 -22.79
CA ALA A 28 -10.60 -28.35 -23.00
C ALA A 28 -11.32 -28.65 -21.68
N ASP A 29 -10.58 -29.06 -20.63
CA ASP A 29 -11.15 -29.29 -19.30
C ASP A 29 -11.64 -27.97 -18.67
N PHE A 30 -10.86 -26.89 -18.82
CA PHE A 30 -11.28 -25.56 -18.35
C PHE A 30 -12.53 -25.07 -19.08
N ARG A 31 -12.58 -25.21 -20.41
CA ARG A 31 -13.73 -24.77 -21.21
C ARG A 31 -14.99 -25.58 -20.97
N GLY A 32 -14.86 -26.88 -20.85
CA GLY A 32 -15.99 -27.79 -20.95
C GLY A 32 -16.79 -27.57 -22.22
N GLU A 33 -18.00 -28.14 -22.29
CA GLU A 33 -18.91 -27.88 -23.40
C GLU A 33 -19.50 -26.48 -23.42
N ARG A 34 -19.59 -25.86 -22.24
CA ARG A 34 -20.31 -24.60 -22.06
C ARG A 34 -19.55 -23.39 -22.63
N PHE A 35 -18.24 -23.36 -22.50
CA PHE A 35 -17.40 -22.20 -22.84
C PHE A 35 -16.50 -22.48 -24.06
N LYS A 36 -16.80 -23.46 -24.87
CA LYS A 36 -15.98 -23.86 -26.03
C LYS A 36 -15.78 -22.73 -27.04
N ASP A 37 -16.75 -21.84 -27.18
CA ASP A 37 -16.74 -20.74 -28.16
C ASP A 37 -16.31 -19.39 -27.55
N LEU A 38 -15.93 -19.34 -26.26
CA LEU A 38 -15.45 -18.11 -25.65
C LEU A 38 -14.06 -17.73 -26.21
N PRO A 39 -13.81 -16.45 -26.56
CA PRO A 39 -12.51 -16.03 -27.06
C PRO A 39 -11.42 -16.14 -25.98
N GLY A 40 -10.16 -16.18 -26.39
CA GLY A 40 -9.01 -16.23 -25.51
C GLY A 40 -8.75 -17.63 -24.95
N LEU A 41 -7.88 -17.70 -23.97
CA LEU A 41 -7.51 -18.92 -23.25
C LEU A 41 -8.12 -18.90 -21.86
N LEU A 42 -8.68 -20.00 -21.43
CA LEU A 42 -9.33 -20.17 -20.15
C LEU A 42 -8.49 -20.99 -19.15
N LYS A 43 -7.47 -21.72 -19.64
CA LYS A 43 -6.53 -22.45 -18.77
C LYS A 43 -5.82 -21.47 -17.85
N GLY A 44 -5.86 -21.74 -16.54
CA GLY A 44 -5.38 -20.84 -15.48
C GLY A 44 -6.49 -20.11 -14.73
N ASN A 45 -7.71 -20.05 -15.29
CA ASN A 45 -8.87 -19.55 -14.56
C ASN A 45 -9.43 -20.65 -13.65
N ASN A 46 -8.79 -20.87 -12.52
CA ASN A 46 -9.16 -21.95 -11.61
C ASN A 46 -10.57 -21.82 -11.04
N ASP A 47 -11.06 -20.59 -10.86
CA ASP A 47 -12.35 -20.34 -10.23
C ASP A 47 -13.53 -20.82 -11.08
N MET A 48 -13.39 -20.75 -12.41
CA MET A 48 -14.43 -21.25 -13.32
C MET A 48 -14.62 -22.77 -13.26
N LEU A 49 -13.65 -23.52 -12.73
CA LEU A 49 -13.75 -24.98 -12.58
C LEU A 49 -14.94 -25.41 -11.70
N CYS A 50 -15.43 -24.50 -10.86
CA CYS A 50 -16.68 -24.72 -10.12
C CYS A 50 -17.89 -24.95 -11.06
N LEU A 51 -17.83 -24.45 -12.30
CA LEU A 51 -18.86 -24.64 -13.34
C LEU A 51 -18.53 -25.76 -14.31
N THR A 52 -17.25 -25.94 -14.67
CA THR A 52 -16.84 -26.88 -15.73
C THR A 52 -16.32 -28.21 -15.22
N ARG A 53 -15.67 -28.23 -14.05
CA ARG A 53 -15.09 -29.39 -13.38
C ARG A 53 -15.39 -29.40 -11.88
N PRO A 54 -16.68 -29.31 -11.47
CA PRO A 54 -17.06 -29.34 -10.06
C PRO A 54 -16.61 -30.64 -9.36
N ASP A 55 -16.48 -31.75 -10.11
CA ASP A 55 -15.93 -33.03 -9.61
C ASP A 55 -14.53 -32.88 -9.00
N VAL A 56 -13.65 -32.14 -9.66
CA VAL A 56 -12.28 -31.88 -9.18
C VAL A 56 -12.30 -31.03 -7.91
N ILE A 57 -13.10 -29.97 -7.88
CA ILE A 57 -13.18 -29.08 -6.73
C ILE A 57 -13.82 -29.81 -5.52
N GLU A 58 -14.86 -30.60 -5.73
CA GLU A 58 -15.46 -31.44 -4.68
C GLU A 58 -14.44 -32.42 -4.09
N GLU A 59 -13.65 -33.08 -4.93
CA GLU A 59 -12.62 -34.01 -4.47
C GLU A 59 -11.55 -33.32 -3.62
N ILE A 60 -11.11 -32.13 -4.02
CA ILE A 60 -10.12 -31.34 -3.27
C ILE A 60 -10.68 -30.95 -1.89
N HIS A 61 -11.90 -30.43 -1.82
CA HIS A 61 -12.54 -30.11 -0.54
C HIS A 61 -12.63 -31.33 0.38
N ARG A 62 -12.99 -32.51 -0.18
CA ARG A 62 -13.04 -33.76 0.58
C ARG A 62 -11.67 -34.14 1.15
N LYS A 63 -10.62 -34.08 0.34
CA LYS A 63 -9.25 -34.37 0.79
C LYS A 63 -8.84 -33.49 1.97
N TYR A 64 -9.12 -32.20 1.92
CA TYR A 64 -8.81 -31.29 3.03
C TYR A 64 -9.62 -31.58 4.29
N LEU A 65 -10.91 -31.87 4.16
CA LEU A 65 -11.75 -32.22 5.32
C LEU A 65 -11.35 -33.59 5.92
N GLU A 66 -10.96 -34.57 5.10
CA GLU A 66 -10.43 -35.85 5.55
C GLU A 66 -9.08 -35.69 6.27
N ALA A 67 -8.22 -34.76 5.82
CA ALA A 67 -6.98 -34.36 6.48
C ALA A 67 -7.21 -33.64 7.81
N GLY A 68 -8.45 -33.26 8.13
CA GLY A 68 -8.80 -32.68 9.43
C GLY A 68 -9.04 -31.18 9.42
N ALA A 69 -9.16 -30.52 8.28
CA ALA A 69 -9.55 -29.12 8.21
C ALA A 69 -10.90 -28.87 8.89
N ASP A 70 -11.02 -27.79 9.61
CA ASP A 70 -12.25 -27.27 10.21
C ASP A 70 -12.95 -26.25 9.29
N ILE A 71 -12.14 -25.51 8.54
CA ILE A 71 -12.58 -24.45 7.63
C ILE A 71 -12.05 -24.77 6.23
N ILE A 72 -12.90 -24.76 5.24
CA ILE A 72 -12.52 -24.84 3.83
C ILE A 72 -12.83 -23.52 3.13
N GLU A 73 -11.94 -23.10 2.22
CA GLU A 73 -12.12 -21.91 1.40
C GLU A 73 -12.85 -22.23 0.12
N THR A 74 -13.73 -21.33 -0.32
CA THR A 74 -14.35 -21.45 -1.66
C THR A 74 -13.28 -21.25 -2.73
N ASN A 75 -13.42 -21.92 -3.87
CA ASN A 75 -12.55 -21.72 -5.03
C ASN A 75 -12.95 -20.45 -5.80
N THR A 76 -12.73 -19.28 -5.21
CA THR A 76 -13.20 -17.96 -5.69
C THR A 76 -12.17 -16.83 -5.54
N PHE A 77 -10.91 -17.18 -5.39
CA PHE A 77 -9.81 -16.24 -5.12
C PHE A 77 -9.76 -15.07 -6.13
N ASN A 78 -9.95 -15.36 -7.43
CA ASN A 78 -9.95 -14.36 -8.50
C ASN A 78 -11.36 -14.09 -9.09
N ALA A 79 -12.43 -14.53 -8.44
CA ALA A 79 -13.77 -14.48 -8.99
C ALA A 79 -14.46 -13.11 -8.88
N THR A 80 -13.73 -12.02 -9.14
CA THR A 80 -14.27 -10.66 -9.29
C THR A 80 -14.42 -10.28 -10.76
N ALA A 81 -15.31 -9.34 -11.08
CA ALA A 81 -15.46 -8.82 -12.43
C ALA A 81 -14.15 -8.22 -12.97
N VAL A 82 -13.34 -7.61 -12.09
CA VAL A 82 -12.04 -7.01 -12.42
C VAL A 82 -11.05 -8.07 -12.90
N SER A 83 -10.87 -9.17 -12.14
CA SER A 83 -9.95 -10.25 -12.49
C SER A 83 -10.47 -11.12 -13.63
N MET A 84 -11.80 -11.39 -13.69
CA MET A 84 -12.42 -12.19 -14.73
C MET A 84 -12.46 -11.49 -16.10
N ALA A 85 -12.25 -10.17 -16.15
CA ALA A 85 -12.13 -9.43 -17.40
C ALA A 85 -10.96 -9.91 -18.26
N ASP A 86 -9.88 -10.41 -17.67
CA ASP A 86 -8.72 -10.96 -18.36
C ASP A 86 -9.05 -12.23 -19.15
N TYR A 87 -10.10 -12.92 -18.72
CA TYR A 87 -10.63 -14.14 -19.36
C TYR A 87 -11.92 -13.90 -20.17
N HIS A 88 -12.38 -12.66 -20.32
CA HIS A 88 -13.67 -12.30 -20.89
C HIS A 88 -14.87 -12.97 -20.18
N MET A 89 -14.73 -13.22 -18.86
CA MET A 89 -15.70 -13.94 -18.05
C MET A 89 -16.36 -13.09 -16.95
N GLN A 90 -16.23 -11.79 -16.99
CA GLN A 90 -16.79 -10.88 -15.99
C GLN A 90 -18.31 -11.04 -15.79
N ALA A 91 -19.05 -11.42 -16.84
CA ALA A 91 -20.48 -11.66 -16.77
C ALA A 91 -20.86 -12.92 -15.96
N TYR A 92 -19.92 -13.78 -15.66
CA TYR A 92 -20.13 -15.04 -14.95
C TYR A 92 -19.71 -14.99 -13.47
N CYS A 93 -19.20 -13.86 -12.99
CA CYS A 93 -18.66 -13.72 -11.63
C CYS A 93 -19.66 -14.18 -10.57
N ARG A 94 -20.88 -13.64 -10.62
CA ARG A 94 -21.93 -14.02 -9.68
C ARG A 94 -22.21 -15.52 -9.68
N GLU A 95 -22.32 -16.13 -10.86
CA GLU A 95 -22.60 -17.56 -11.00
C GLU A 95 -21.45 -18.42 -10.46
N ILE A 96 -20.20 -18.06 -10.77
CA ILE A 96 -19.00 -18.75 -10.27
C ILE A 96 -18.97 -18.74 -8.74
N ASN A 97 -19.14 -17.58 -8.13
CA ASN A 97 -19.12 -17.44 -6.67
C ASN A 97 -20.25 -18.21 -6.00
N LEU A 98 -21.45 -18.13 -6.55
CA LEU A 98 -22.61 -18.86 -6.03
C LEU A 98 -22.42 -20.38 -6.13
N ALA A 99 -21.92 -20.89 -7.27
CA ALA A 99 -21.62 -22.29 -7.47
C ALA A 99 -20.53 -22.79 -6.52
N ALA A 100 -19.44 -22.05 -6.40
CA ALA A 100 -18.33 -22.39 -5.50
C ALA A 100 -18.78 -22.46 -4.04
N ALA A 101 -19.54 -21.47 -3.57
CA ALA A 101 -20.04 -21.43 -2.19
C ALA A 101 -20.99 -22.61 -1.90
N ARG A 102 -21.93 -22.91 -2.81
CA ARG A 102 -22.85 -24.04 -2.67
C ARG A 102 -22.14 -25.39 -2.67
N LEU A 103 -21.12 -25.51 -3.51
CA LEU A 103 -20.30 -26.72 -3.60
C LEU A 103 -19.57 -26.97 -2.27
N ALA A 104 -18.85 -25.99 -1.78
CA ALA A 104 -18.14 -26.08 -0.51
C ALA A 104 -19.09 -26.31 0.67
N ARG A 105 -20.22 -25.60 0.70
CA ARG A 105 -21.25 -25.77 1.74
C ARG A 105 -21.80 -27.19 1.78
N LYS A 106 -22.17 -27.74 0.62
CA LYS A 106 -22.66 -29.13 0.50
C LYS A 106 -21.67 -30.13 1.14
N ILE A 107 -20.39 -30.01 0.78
CA ILE A 107 -19.35 -30.93 1.30
C ILE A 107 -19.13 -30.73 2.79
N ALA A 108 -19.07 -29.49 3.27
CA ALA A 108 -18.92 -29.19 4.70
C ALA A 108 -20.10 -29.73 5.53
N ASP A 109 -21.33 -29.64 5.00
CA ASP A 109 -22.51 -30.19 5.66
C ASP A 109 -22.48 -31.74 5.71
N GLU A 110 -22.06 -32.41 4.64
CA GLU A 110 -21.87 -33.85 4.63
C GLU A 110 -20.89 -34.32 5.72
N TYR A 111 -19.75 -33.64 5.87
CA TYR A 111 -18.75 -33.99 6.89
C TYR A 111 -19.19 -33.60 8.31
N THR A 112 -19.93 -32.51 8.47
CA THR A 112 -20.51 -32.14 9.76
C THR A 112 -21.58 -33.18 10.19
N ALA A 113 -22.39 -33.67 9.27
CA ALA A 113 -23.36 -34.72 9.56
C ALA A 113 -22.71 -36.04 9.97
N ARG A 114 -21.53 -36.38 9.42
CA ARG A 114 -20.76 -37.59 9.81
C ARG A 114 -20.14 -37.46 11.21
N THR A 115 -19.67 -36.26 11.58
CA THR A 115 -18.99 -35.99 12.84
C THR A 115 -19.50 -34.67 13.44
N PRO A 116 -20.72 -34.66 14.06
CA PRO A 116 -21.35 -33.45 14.58
C PRO A 116 -20.54 -32.73 15.66
N GLU A 117 -19.71 -33.45 16.38
CA GLU A 117 -18.79 -32.90 17.40
C GLU A 117 -17.63 -32.07 16.77
N LYS A 118 -17.41 -32.24 15.48
CA LYS A 118 -16.44 -31.45 14.73
C LYS A 118 -17.13 -30.77 13.55
N PRO A 119 -17.88 -29.68 13.78
CA PRO A 119 -18.56 -28.96 12.68
C PRO A 119 -17.55 -28.35 11.71
N ARG A 120 -17.89 -28.33 10.41
CA ARG A 120 -17.11 -27.77 9.32
C ARG A 120 -17.67 -26.44 8.86
N PHE A 121 -16.80 -25.52 8.56
CA PHE A 121 -17.15 -24.16 8.14
C PHE A 121 -16.65 -23.89 6.73
N VAL A 122 -17.30 -22.93 6.06
CA VAL A 122 -16.92 -22.48 4.73
C VAL A 122 -16.57 -21.00 4.81
N ALA A 123 -15.35 -20.66 4.45
CA ALA A 123 -14.91 -19.28 4.27
C ALA A 123 -15.02 -18.91 2.79
N GLY A 124 -15.73 -17.83 2.48
CA GLY A 124 -15.78 -17.24 1.15
C GLY A 124 -14.45 -16.54 0.85
N SER A 125 -13.61 -17.14 0.03
CA SER A 125 -12.32 -16.58 -0.36
C SER A 125 -12.50 -15.39 -1.30
N VAL A 126 -11.91 -14.25 -0.92
CA VAL A 126 -11.89 -13.00 -1.67
C VAL A 126 -10.44 -12.54 -1.78
N GLY A 127 -9.82 -12.83 -2.89
CA GLY A 127 -8.43 -12.48 -3.15
C GLY A 127 -8.25 -11.04 -3.64
N PRO A 128 -7.01 -10.60 -3.80
CA PRO A 128 -6.71 -9.31 -4.39
C PRO A 128 -7.04 -9.32 -5.89
N THR A 129 -7.28 -8.15 -6.44
CA THR A 129 -7.35 -8.00 -7.90
C THR A 129 -5.97 -7.77 -8.50
N ASN A 130 -5.86 -7.92 -9.82
CA ASN A 130 -4.66 -7.57 -10.59
C ASN A 130 -4.44 -6.04 -10.73
N LYS A 131 -5.32 -5.21 -10.16
CA LYS A 131 -5.23 -3.75 -10.17
C LYS A 131 -5.25 -3.21 -8.75
N THR A 132 -4.55 -2.11 -8.54
CA THR A 132 -4.44 -1.44 -7.24
C THR A 132 -5.08 -0.06 -7.28
N CYS A 133 -5.71 0.33 -6.15
CA CYS A 133 -6.27 1.67 -5.97
C CYS A 133 -5.25 2.66 -5.40
N SER A 134 -4.17 2.19 -4.75
CA SER A 134 -3.18 3.07 -4.12
C SER A 134 -1.99 3.42 -5.02
N MET A 135 -1.75 2.65 -6.09
CA MET A 135 -0.59 2.82 -6.97
C MET A 135 -1.01 3.06 -8.42
N SER A 136 -0.24 3.90 -9.12
CA SER A 136 -0.39 4.07 -10.57
C SER A 136 0.36 2.99 -11.33
N PRO A 137 -0.26 2.36 -12.34
CA PRO A 137 0.47 1.52 -13.29
C PRO A 137 1.25 2.35 -14.32
N ASP A 138 0.98 3.66 -14.42
CA ASP A 138 1.68 4.59 -15.31
C ASP A 138 2.60 5.52 -14.53
N VAL A 139 3.89 5.35 -14.72
CA VAL A 139 4.94 6.16 -14.07
C VAL A 139 4.92 7.61 -14.53
N ASN A 140 4.50 7.84 -15.76
CA ASN A 140 4.41 9.20 -16.31
C ASN A 140 3.21 9.96 -15.73
N ASN A 141 2.23 9.23 -15.21
CA ASN A 141 1.05 9.79 -14.58
C ASN A 141 0.81 9.16 -13.19
N PRO A 142 1.58 9.53 -12.17
CA PRO A 142 1.47 8.94 -10.83
C PRO A 142 0.12 9.22 -10.15
N ALA A 143 -0.66 10.19 -10.62
CA ALA A 143 -2.02 10.44 -10.17
C ALA A 143 -3.05 9.47 -10.75
N PHE A 144 -2.73 8.80 -11.87
CA PHE A 144 -3.64 7.88 -12.54
C PHE A 144 -3.89 6.62 -11.71
N ARG A 145 -5.11 6.13 -11.75
CA ARG A 145 -5.49 4.82 -11.20
C ARG A 145 -6.23 4.02 -12.28
N ALA A 146 -5.80 2.77 -12.48
CA ALA A 146 -6.44 1.87 -13.44
C ALA A 146 -7.80 1.35 -12.94
N LEU A 147 -8.09 1.55 -11.67
CA LEU A 147 -9.31 1.14 -10.99
C LEU A 147 -9.61 2.14 -9.88
N THR A 148 -10.83 2.62 -9.80
CA THR A 148 -11.30 3.48 -8.72
C THR A 148 -11.74 2.67 -7.51
N PHE A 149 -11.75 3.30 -6.34
CA PHE A 149 -12.24 2.69 -5.11
C PHE A 149 -13.70 2.19 -5.24
N ASP A 150 -14.55 2.98 -5.89
CA ASP A 150 -15.97 2.64 -6.07
C ASP A 150 -16.16 1.44 -7.02
N GLU A 151 -15.45 1.41 -8.15
CA GLU A 151 -15.47 0.27 -9.08
C GLU A 151 -15.01 -1.02 -8.40
N LEU A 152 -13.96 -0.93 -7.59
CA LEU A 152 -13.44 -2.09 -6.86
C LEU A 152 -14.41 -2.54 -5.76
N SER A 153 -14.96 -1.61 -4.99
CA SER A 153 -15.93 -1.92 -3.93
C SER A 153 -17.19 -2.59 -4.52
N GLU A 154 -17.65 -2.13 -5.67
CA GLU A 154 -18.79 -2.74 -6.37
C GLU A 154 -18.48 -4.16 -6.85
N ALA A 155 -17.28 -4.38 -7.43
CA ALA A 155 -16.85 -5.71 -7.87
C ALA A 155 -16.75 -6.70 -6.69
N TYR A 156 -16.22 -6.27 -5.57
CA TYR A 156 -16.17 -7.08 -4.36
C TYR A 156 -17.55 -7.31 -3.76
N ARG A 157 -18.44 -6.32 -3.79
CA ARG A 157 -19.81 -6.47 -3.30
C ARG A 157 -20.57 -7.54 -4.06
N GLU A 158 -20.49 -7.54 -5.40
CA GLU A 158 -21.11 -8.57 -6.26
C GLU A 158 -20.61 -9.98 -5.88
N GLN A 159 -19.29 -10.12 -5.71
CA GLN A 159 -18.70 -11.40 -5.30
C GLN A 159 -19.21 -11.83 -3.92
N MET A 160 -19.15 -10.96 -2.93
CA MET A 160 -19.49 -11.28 -1.54
C MET A 160 -20.99 -11.54 -1.34
N GLU A 161 -21.88 -10.83 -2.06
CA GLU A 161 -23.31 -11.13 -2.06
C GLU A 161 -23.58 -12.54 -2.58
N ALA A 162 -22.94 -12.94 -3.68
CA ALA A 162 -23.09 -14.30 -4.22
C ALA A 162 -22.53 -15.37 -3.25
N LEU A 163 -21.41 -15.12 -2.61
CA LEU A 163 -20.84 -16.02 -1.59
C LEU A 163 -21.78 -16.17 -0.38
N LEU A 164 -22.31 -15.07 0.13
CA LEU A 164 -23.26 -15.08 1.25
C LEU A 164 -24.56 -15.82 0.89
N GLU A 165 -25.13 -15.59 -0.29
CA GLU A 165 -26.30 -16.31 -0.79
C GLU A 165 -26.01 -17.82 -0.97
N GLY A 166 -24.76 -18.16 -1.35
CA GLY A 166 -24.31 -19.54 -1.48
C GLY A 166 -24.12 -20.28 -0.16
N GLY A 167 -24.15 -19.56 0.96
CA GLY A 167 -24.18 -20.15 2.30
C GLY A 167 -22.84 -20.20 3.02
N VAL A 168 -21.88 -19.37 2.68
CA VAL A 168 -20.59 -19.31 3.42
C VAL A 168 -20.78 -18.88 4.87
N ASP A 169 -19.94 -19.37 5.78
CA ASP A 169 -20.00 -19.06 7.22
C ASP A 169 -19.14 -17.85 7.59
N ALA A 170 -18.21 -17.46 6.75
CA ALA A 170 -17.34 -16.30 6.92
C ALA A 170 -16.97 -15.70 5.56
N ILE A 171 -16.57 -14.45 5.53
CA ILE A 171 -15.86 -13.82 4.39
C ILE A 171 -14.39 -13.71 4.76
N LEU A 172 -13.51 -14.24 3.92
CA LEU A 172 -12.06 -14.17 4.07
C LEU A 172 -11.48 -13.30 2.95
N ILE A 173 -11.07 -12.07 3.31
CA ILE A 173 -10.32 -11.19 2.43
C ILE A 173 -8.85 -11.54 2.64
N GLU A 174 -8.23 -12.15 1.66
CA GLU A 174 -6.90 -12.75 1.80
C GLU A 174 -5.87 -12.21 0.80
N THR A 175 -4.60 -12.49 1.10
CA THR A 175 -3.45 -12.08 0.27
C THR A 175 -3.45 -10.58 0.02
N ILE A 176 -3.80 -9.82 1.05
CA ILE A 176 -3.89 -8.36 0.99
C ILE A 176 -2.50 -7.78 0.85
N PHE A 177 -2.21 -7.15 -0.29
CA PHE A 177 -0.96 -6.45 -0.55
C PHE A 177 -1.15 -4.93 -0.77
N ASP A 178 -2.40 -4.47 -0.91
CA ASP A 178 -2.78 -3.05 -1.01
C ASP A 178 -3.88 -2.74 -0.01
N THR A 179 -3.60 -1.85 0.94
CA THR A 179 -4.53 -1.53 2.03
C THR A 179 -5.76 -0.77 1.53
N LEU A 180 -5.64 0.04 0.48
CA LEU A 180 -6.80 0.74 -0.07
C LEU A 180 -7.76 -0.26 -0.74
N ASN A 181 -7.24 -1.28 -1.42
CA ASN A 181 -8.04 -2.40 -1.92
C ASN A 181 -8.74 -3.15 -0.76
N ALA A 182 -8.03 -3.38 0.34
CA ALA A 182 -8.61 -4.02 1.53
C ALA A 182 -9.75 -3.18 2.13
N LYS A 183 -9.60 -1.85 2.21
CA LYS A 183 -10.67 -0.95 2.68
C LYS A 183 -11.90 -0.99 1.78
N ALA A 184 -11.69 -1.05 0.46
CA ALA A 184 -12.80 -1.23 -0.49
C ALA A 184 -13.51 -2.59 -0.29
N ALA A 185 -12.75 -3.65 -0.04
CA ALA A 185 -13.29 -4.98 0.23
C ALA A 185 -14.05 -5.03 1.57
N VAL A 186 -13.54 -4.37 2.61
CA VAL A 186 -14.22 -4.26 3.91
C VAL A 186 -15.56 -3.54 3.77
N LEU A 187 -15.57 -2.38 3.08
CA LEU A 187 -16.81 -1.63 2.82
C LEU A 187 -17.81 -2.48 2.02
N ALA A 188 -17.33 -3.22 1.01
CA ALA A 188 -18.14 -4.14 0.22
C ALA A 188 -18.73 -5.26 1.08
N ALA A 189 -17.95 -5.85 1.99
CA ALA A 189 -18.42 -6.89 2.90
C ALA A 189 -19.52 -6.41 3.84
N GLU A 190 -19.32 -5.24 4.47
CA GLU A 190 -20.32 -4.62 5.34
C GLU A 190 -21.62 -4.31 4.57
N THR A 191 -21.48 -3.76 3.36
CA THR A 191 -22.64 -3.45 2.50
C THR A 191 -23.37 -4.73 2.05
N ALA A 192 -22.65 -5.77 1.63
CA ALA A 192 -23.24 -7.05 1.24
C ALA A 192 -23.98 -7.72 2.40
N MET A 193 -23.39 -7.73 3.61
CA MET A 193 -24.02 -8.25 4.83
C MET A 193 -25.29 -7.48 5.17
N GLN A 194 -25.25 -6.15 5.05
CA GLN A 194 -26.41 -5.29 5.29
C GLN A 194 -27.53 -5.52 4.29
N ASN A 195 -27.20 -5.59 2.98
CA ASN A 195 -28.17 -5.81 1.90
C ASN A 195 -28.93 -7.13 2.05
N LEU A 196 -28.21 -8.17 2.47
CA LEU A 196 -28.80 -9.52 2.63
C LEU A 196 -29.34 -9.76 4.05
N GLY A 197 -29.18 -8.83 4.98
CA GLY A 197 -29.57 -9.01 6.38
C GLY A 197 -28.86 -10.20 7.06
N ARG A 198 -27.66 -10.56 6.59
CA ARG A 198 -26.90 -11.72 7.05
C ARG A 198 -25.50 -11.32 7.48
N LYS A 199 -25.25 -11.28 8.78
CA LYS A 199 -23.93 -11.00 9.34
C LYS A 199 -23.15 -12.30 9.53
N VAL A 200 -21.92 -12.33 9.02
CA VAL A 200 -20.94 -13.42 9.19
C VAL A 200 -19.60 -12.86 9.68
N PRO A 201 -18.73 -13.67 10.30
CA PRO A 201 -17.36 -13.27 10.62
C PRO A 201 -16.59 -12.74 9.41
N LEU A 202 -15.89 -11.62 9.60
CA LEU A 202 -14.99 -11.04 8.60
C LEU A 202 -13.55 -11.36 9.00
N MET A 203 -12.86 -12.09 8.14
CA MET A 203 -11.48 -12.51 8.31
C MET A 203 -10.59 -11.74 7.33
N LEU A 204 -9.47 -11.21 7.81
CA LEU A 204 -8.48 -10.53 6.97
C LEU A 204 -7.15 -11.27 7.01
N SER A 205 -6.46 -11.41 5.88
CA SER A 205 -5.14 -11.99 5.81
C SER A 205 -4.22 -11.18 4.90
N VAL A 206 -3.10 -10.72 5.45
CA VAL A 206 -2.15 -9.82 4.80
C VAL A 206 -1.00 -10.61 4.20
N THR A 207 -0.51 -10.15 3.08
CA THR A 207 0.73 -10.62 2.48
C THR A 207 1.81 -9.56 2.66
N VAL A 208 2.88 -9.91 3.37
CA VAL A 208 4.07 -9.07 3.46
C VAL A 208 4.97 -9.31 2.25
N SER A 209 5.46 -8.23 1.66
CA SER A 209 6.17 -8.28 0.38
C SER A 209 7.69 -8.21 0.52
N ASP A 210 8.18 -7.88 1.71
CA ASP A 210 9.60 -7.75 1.97
C ASP A 210 10.00 -8.23 3.37
N VAL A 211 11.30 -8.36 3.59
CA VAL A 211 11.87 -8.77 4.89
C VAL A 211 11.69 -7.74 6.02
N ALA A 212 11.26 -6.53 5.69
CA ALA A 212 10.91 -5.50 6.67
C ALA A 212 9.43 -5.59 7.12
N GLY A 213 8.65 -6.51 6.53
CA GLY A 213 7.26 -6.73 6.89
C GLY A 213 6.29 -5.69 6.33
N ARG A 214 6.62 -5.07 5.19
CA ARG A 214 5.72 -4.13 4.52
C ARG A 214 4.84 -4.84 3.48
N THR A 215 3.65 -4.31 3.29
CA THR A 215 2.81 -4.65 2.14
C THR A 215 3.43 -4.10 0.85
N LEU A 216 2.97 -4.56 -0.31
CA LEU A 216 3.43 -4.04 -1.61
C LEU A 216 3.16 -2.53 -1.76
N SER A 217 2.04 -2.04 -1.22
CA SER A 217 1.72 -0.61 -1.19
C SER A 217 2.55 0.20 -0.18
N GLY A 218 3.48 -0.44 0.54
CA GLY A 218 4.49 0.17 1.40
C GLY A 218 4.12 0.33 2.87
N GLN A 219 2.92 -0.06 3.29
CA GLN A 219 2.51 0.04 4.70
C GLN A 219 3.20 -0.99 5.58
N THR A 220 3.57 -0.58 6.80
CA THR A 220 3.92 -1.51 7.89
C THR A 220 2.69 -2.25 8.39
N LEU A 221 2.86 -3.40 9.05
CA LEU A 221 1.74 -4.14 9.66
C LEU A 221 0.97 -3.31 10.69
N ASP A 222 1.65 -2.50 11.48
CA ASP A 222 1.00 -1.61 12.46
C ASP A 222 0.16 -0.53 11.78
N ALA A 223 0.65 0.03 10.67
CA ALA A 223 -0.12 0.97 9.86
C ALA A 223 -1.34 0.31 9.21
N PHE A 224 -1.20 -0.93 8.74
CA PHE A 224 -2.31 -1.72 8.25
C PHE A 224 -3.37 -1.97 9.34
N LEU A 225 -2.97 -2.39 10.54
CA LEU A 225 -3.88 -2.57 11.68
C LEU A 225 -4.69 -1.30 11.97
N ALA A 226 -4.02 -0.14 12.01
CA ALA A 226 -4.70 1.14 12.20
C ALA A 226 -5.71 1.43 11.09
N SER A 227 -5.35 1.14 9.83
CA SER A 227 -6.16 1.44 8.65
C SER A 227 -7.46 0.64 8.58
N VAL A 228 -7.50 -0.56 9.16
CA VAL A 228 -8.69 -1.44 9.15
C VAL A 228 -9.40 -1.53 10.50
N GLN A 229 -8.93 -0.80 11.52
CA GLN A 229 -9.42 -0.85 12.90
C GLN A 229 -10.92 -0.54 13.07
N HIS A 230 -11.51 0.15 12.12
CA HIS A 230 -12.92 0.53 12.13
C HIS A 230 -13.87 -0.63 11.87
N ALA A 231 -13.40 -1.69 11.19
CA ALA A 231 -14.19 -2.84 10.82
C ALA A 231 -14.41 -3.81 11.98
N ASP A 232 -15.53 -4.52 11.95
CA ASP A 232 -15.83 -5.60 12.89
C ASP A 232 -15.10 -6.89 12.46
N ILE A 233 -13.79 -6.90 12.65
CA ILE A 233 -12.90 -7.97 12.24
C ILE A 233 -12.98 -9.13 13.24
N PHE A 234 -13.20 -10.33 12.74
CA PHE A 234 -13.14 -11.56 13.51
C PHE A 234 -11.71 -12.05 13.71
N SER A 235 -10.97 -12.20 12.61
CA SER A 235 -9.57 -12.59 12.67
C SER A 235 -8.73 -11.77 11.71
N ILE A 236 -7.46 -11.60 12.07
CA ILE A 236 -6.44 -11.01 11.21
C ILE A 236 -5.24 -11.94 11.15
N GLY A 237 -4.52 -11.98 10.05
CA GLY A 237 -3.40 -12.88 9.94
C GLY A 237 -2.49 -12.63 8.76
N LEU A 238 -1.64 -13.60 8.49
CA LEU A 238 -0.64 -13.57 7.42
C LEU A 238 -0.75 -14.83 6.57
N ASN A 239 -0.62 -14.65 5.26
CA ASN A 239 -0.50 -15.76 4.32
C ASN A 239 0.41 -15.42 3.15
N CYS A 240 0.87 -16.45 2.46
CA CYS A 240 1.64 -16.36 1.23
C CYS A 240 3.02 -15.66 1.40
N SER A 241 3.71 -15.39 0.29
CA SER A 241 5.06 -14.82 0.13
C SER A 241 6.18 -15.58 0.80
N PHE A 242 6.03 -16.00 2.04
CA PHE A 242 7.07 -16.62 2.87
C PHE A 242 6.63 -17.95 3.44
N GLY A 243 7.62 -18.77 3.84
CA GLY A 243 7.42 -19.95 4.66
C GLY A 243 7.19 -19.60 6.14
N ALA A 244 6.84 -20.61 6.93
CA ALA A 244 6.45 -20.44 8.32
C ALA A 244 7.52 -19.74 9.17
N ARG A 245 8.78 -20.07 8.99
CA ARG A 245 9.89 -19.49 9.76
C ARG A 245 10.05 -17.99 9.50
N GLN A 246 9.90 -17.55 8.26
CA GLN A 246 10.05 -16.15 7.88
C GLN A 246 8.86 -15.30 8.33
N LEU A 247 7.64 -15.88 8.38
CA LEU A 247 6.45 -15.17 8.86
C LEU A 247 6.41 -14.98 10.38
N LYS A 248 7.12 -15.82 11.14
CA LYS A 248 7.05 -15.83 12.61
C LYS A 248 7.24 -14.46 13.26
N PRO A 249 8.27 -13.65 12.94
CA PRO A 249 8.47 -12.34 13.58
C PRO A 249 7.31 -11.37 13.36
N PHE A 250 6.69 -11.42 12.19
CA PHE A 250 5.53 -10.58 11.85
C PHE A 250 4.26 -11.06 12.54
N LEU A 251 4.15 -12.38 12.73
CA LEU A 251 3.07 -12.99 13.47
C LEU A 251 3.13 -12.65 14.96
N GLU A 252 4.34 -12.66 15.56
CA GLU A 252 4.58 -12.18 16.92
C GLU A 252 4.19 -10.72 17.11
N GLN A 253 4.47 -9.87 16.10
CA GLN A 253 4.06 -8.45 16.10
C GLN A 253 2.53 -8.33 16.09
N LEU A 254 1.83 -9.06 15.21
CA LEU A 254 0.37 -9.06 15.16
C LEU A 254 -0.24 -9.57 16.45
N ALA A 255 0.24 -10.70 17.00
CA ALA A 255 -0.26 -11.30 18.22
C ALA A 255 -0.18 -10.35 19.42
N ARG A 256 0.86 -9.52 19.51
CA ARG A 256 1.01 -8.53 20.58
C ARG A 256 0.07 -7.32 20.45
N ARG A 257 -0.32 -6.96 19.23
CA ARG A 257 -0.99 -5.66 18.98
C ARG A 257 -2.42 -5.77 18.49
N ALA A 258 -2.78 -6.87 17.82
CA ALA A 258 -4.10 -7.00 17.23
C ALA A 258 -5.15 -7.45 18.25
N PRO A 259 -6.27 -6.71 18.40
CA PRO A 259 -7.38 -7.09 19.28
C PRO A 259 -8.33 -8.08 18.61
N TYR A 260 -7.81 -8.97 17.78
CA TYR A 260 -8.52 -9.94 16.95
C TYR A 260 -7.89 -11.31 17.09
N TYR A 261 -8.62 -12.37 16.73
CA TYR A 261 -8.03 -13.69 16.60
C TYR A 261 -6.98 -13.68 15.49
N ILE A 262 -5.94 -14.50 15.65
CA ILE A 262 -4.80 -14.52 14.74
C ILE A 262 -4.83 -15.76 13.86
N SER A 263 -4.68 -15.56 12.53
CA SER A 263 -4.55 -16.66 11.56
C SER A 263 -3.19 -16.64 10.87
N ALA A 264 -2.68 -17.83 10.54
CA ALA A 264 -1.44 -18.00 9.78
C ALA A 264 -1.55 -19.20 8.84
N TYR A 265 -1.37 -18.96 7.53
CA TYR A 265 -1.29 -20.03 6.53
C TYR A 265 -0.16 -19.74 5.54
N PRO A 266 1.08 -20.11 5.92
CA PRO A 266 2.29 -19.87 5.14
C PRO A 266 2.39 -20.79 3.91
N ASN A 267 3.32 -20.46 3.02
CA ASN A 267 3.75 -21.36 1.95
C ASN A 267 4.52 -22.57 2.49
N ALA A 268 4.60 -23.64 1.71
CA ALA A 268 5.49 -24.77 1.99
C ALA A 268 6.96 -24.40 1.76
N GLY A 269 7.47 -23.46 2.56
CA GLY A 269 8.77 -22.85 2.40
C GLY A 269 8.81 -21.78 1.30
N LEU A 270 10.00 -21.49 0.81
CA LEU A 270 10.21 -20.67 -0.37
C LEU A 270 10.30 -21.55 -1.62
N PRO A 271 9.84 -21.08 -2.79
CA PRO A 271 10.02 -21.84 -4.01
C PRO A 271 11.51 -22.00 -4.30
N ASN A 272 11.88 -23.21 -4.71
CA ASN A 272 13.26 -23.50 -5.14
C ASN A 272 13.55 -22.82 -6.49
N SER A 273 14.78 -22.98 -6.97
CA SER A 273 15.24 -22.40 -8.23
C SER A 273 14.50 -22.90 -9.49
N LEU A 274 13.67 -23.92 -9.37
CA LEU A 274 12.78 -24.44 -10.42
C LEU A 274 11.30 -24.05 -10.21
N GLY A 275 11.03 -23.20 -9.22
CA GLY A 275 9.67 -22.76 -8.88
C GLY A 275 8.84 -23.81 -8.12
N GLN A 276 9.47 -24.88 -7.62
CA GLN A 276 8.81 -25.93 -6.85
C GLN A 276 8.98 -25.69 -5.36
N TYR A 277 8.05 -26.16 -4.58
CA TYR A 277 8.10 -26.13 -3.12
C TYR A 277 8.64 -27.45 -2.60
N ASP A 278 9.82 -27.39 -1.94
CA ASP A 278 10.56 -28.58 -1.51
C ASP A 278 10.41 -28.88 -0.01
N GLN A 279 9.85 -27.93 0.78
CA GLN A 279 9.64 -28.13 2.20
C GLN A 279 8.63 -29.26 2.42
N THR A 280 9.00 -30.26 3.20
CA THR A 280 8.13 -31.39 3.49
C THR A 280 7.01 -31.04 4.49
N PRO A 281 5.92 -31.84 4.54
CA PRO A 281 4.88 -31.67 5.57
C PRO A 281 5.45 -31.70 7.01
N GLU A 282 6.43 -32.52 7.27
CA GLU A 282 7.08 -32.65 8.57
C GLU A 282 7.88 -31.40 8.95
N GLU A 283 8.67 -30.87 8.02
CA GLU A 283 9.45 -29.65 8.22
C GLU A 283 8.55 -28.44 8.48
N MET A 284 7.52 -28.25 7.64
CA MET A 284 6.56 -27.16 7.81
C MET A 284 5.79 -27.30 9.12
N ALA A 285 5.34 -28.51 9.46
CA ALA A 285 4.64 -28.76 10.71
C ALA A 285 5.49 -28.44 11.95
N ALA A 286 6.79 -28.72 11.90
CA ALA A 286 7.70 -28.35 12.97
C ALA A 286 7.80 -26.83 13.16
N GLU A 287 7.86 -26.07 12.07
CA GLU A 287 7.90 -24.60 12.11
C GLU A 287 6.55 -23.99 12.54
N VAL A 288 5.42 -24.50 12.06
CA VAL A 288 4.08 -24.05 12.47
C VAL A 288 3.80 -24.40 13.93
N LYS A 289 4.36 -25.52 14.41
CA LYS A 289 4.26 -25.90 15.83
C LYS A 289 4.85 -24.82 16.75
N GLU A 290 5.88 -24.10 16.33
CA GLU A 290 6.43 -22.99 17.11
C GLU A 290 5.39 -21.89 17.36
N TYR A 291 4.50 -21.59 16.39
CA TYR A 291 3.40 -20.64 16.57
C TYR A 291 2.44 -21.07 17.69
N ILE A 292 2.18 -22.36 17.74
CA ILE A 292 1.31 -23.00 18.74
C ILE A 292 1.96 -22.97 20.11
N ASP A 293 3.22 -23.40 20.21
CA ASP A 293 3.97 -23.48 21.46
C ASP A 293 4.14 -22.09 22.12
N GLU A 294 4.24 -21.04 21.31
CA GLU A 294 4.34 -19.64 21.76
C GLU A 294 2.97 -18.93 21.92
N GLY A 295 1.87 -19.62 21.60
CA GLY A 295 0.52 -19.08 21.78
C GLY A 295 0.22 -17.91 20.85
N LEU A 296 0.71 -17.92 19.60
CA LEU A 296 0.61 -16.80 18.66
C LEU A 296 -0.67 -16.83 17.82
N VAL A 297 -1.33 -17.98 17.67
CA VAL A 297 -2.36 -18.19 16.66
C VAL A 297 -3.64 -18.82 17.22
N ASN A 298 -4.73 -18.62 16.49
CA ASN A 298 -6.03 -19.26 16.68
C ASN A 298 -6.40 -20.14 15.49
N ILE A 299 -5.91 -19.79 14.30
CA ILE A 299 -6.19 -20.49 13.05
C ILE A 299 -4.87 -20.76 12.35
N ILE A 300 -4.65 -21.98 11.91
CA ILE A 300 -3.50 -22.37 11.08
C ILE A 300 -3.99 -23.07 9.82
N GLY A 301 -3.25 -22.93 8.74
CA GLY A 301 -3.53 -23.54 7.45
C GLY A 301 -2.30 -23.58 6.58
N GLY A 302 -2.50 -23.68 5.27
CA GLY A 302 -1.44 -23.68 4.28
C GLY A 302 -1.77 -22.86 3.04
N CYS A 303 -0.74 -22.24 2.43
CA CYS A 303 -0.84 -21.53 1.17
C CYS A 303 0.00 -22.25 0.09
N CYS A 304 0.60 -21.57 -0.83
CA CYS A 304 1.29 -22.15 -1.99
C CYS A 304 2.19 -23.33 -1.64
N GLY A 305 2.10 -24.39 -2.45
CA GLY A 305 2.86 -25.64 -2.26
C GLY A 305 2.28 -26.62 -1.24
N THR A 306 1.26 -26.25 -0.46
CA THR A 306 0.65 -27.15 0.52
C THR A 306 -0.43 -28.04 -0.07
N THR A 307 -0.56 -29.24 0.47
CA THR A 307 -1.56 -30.23 0.13
C THR A 307 -2.25 -30.77 1.40
N GLU A 308 -3.18 -31.71 1.24
CA GLU A 308 -3.82 -32.38 2.37
C GLU A 308 -2.84 -33.02 3.36
N ALA A 309 -1.66 -33.44 2.88
CA ALA A 309 -0.63 -34.02 3.73
C ALA A 309 -0.09 -33.04 4.79
N TYR A 310 0.04 -31.77 4.44
CA TYR A 310 0.46 -30.71 5.38
C TYR A 310 -0.61 -30.46 6.43
N ILE A 311 -1.86 -30.40 6.02
CA ILE A 311 -3.00 -30.18 6.92
C ILE A 311 -3.18 -31.36 7.89
N ALA A 312 -2.97 -32.59 7.41
CA ALA A 312 -3.02 -33.78 8.25
C ALA A 312 -1.97 -33.76 9.38
N LYS A 313 -0.77 -33.23 9.10
CA LYS A 313 0.30 -33.11 10.09
C LYS A 313 -0.05 -32.22 11.26
N TYR A 314 -0.86 -31.18 11.05
CA TYR A 314 -1.26 -30.27 12.12
C TYR A 314 -2.09 -30.97 13.20
N GLN A 315 -2.83 -32.02 12.85
CA GLN A 315 -3.65 -32.78 13.81
C GLN A 315 -2.79 -33.45 14.88
N GLU A 316 -1.48 -33.68 14.66
CA GLU A 316 -0.58 -34.35 15.59
C GLU A 316 -0.26 -33.50 16.83
N PHE A 317 -0.37 -32.15 16.75
CA PHE A 317 0.11 -31.26 17.81
C PHE A 317 -0.87 -30.13 18.23
N ILE A 318 -2.07 -30.03 17.64
CA ILE A 318 -3.05 -29.01 18.00
C ILE A 318 -4.01 -29.46 19.12
N LYS A 319 -3.94 -30.72 19.54
CA LYS A 319 -4.86 -31.26 20.52
C LYS A 319 -4.49 -30.75 21.94
N ASP A 320 -5.52 -30.33 22.68
CA ASP A 320 -5.38 -29.85 24.07
C ASP A 320 -4.48 -28.60 24.24
N VAL A 321 -4.28 -27.82 23.15
CA VAL A 321 -3.53 -26.57 23.17
C VAL A 321 -4.48 -25.38 23.36
N LYS A 322 -4.05 -24.40 24.16
CA LYS A 322 -4.80 -23.13 24.34
C LYS A 322 -4.56 -22.21 23.16
N PRO A 323 -5.62 -21.72 22.52
CA PRO A 323 -5.50 -20.72 21.48
C PRO A 323 -4.94 -19.37 21.99
N HIS A 324 -4.45 -18.56 21.07
CA HIS A 324 -4.06 -17.18 21.35
C HIS A 324 -5.23 -16.37 21.96
N VAL A 325 -4.91 -15.52 22.91
CA VAL A 325 -5.86 -14.54 23.48
C VAL A 325 -5.61 -13.19 22.82
N PRO A 326 -6.59 -12.61 22.10
CA PRO A 326 -6.44 -11.34 21.44
C PRO A 326 -5.94 -10.24 22.39
N ALA A 327 -5.10 -9.34 21.86
CA ALA A 327 -4.63 -8.18 22.60
C ALA A 327 -5.81 -7.25 22.98
N PRO A 328 -5.70 -6.43 24.03
CA PRO A 328 -6.70 -5.43 24.33
C PRO A 328 -6.82 -4.39 23.20
N LYS A 329 -8.00 -3.81 23.04
CA LYS A 329 -8.18 -2.69 22.12
C LYS A 329 -7.29 -1.52 22.56
N PRO A 330 -6.61 -0.83 21.61
CA PRO A 330 -5.77 0.30 21.95
C PRO A 330 -6.57 1.43 22.61
N ASP A 331 -6.02 1.99 23.68
CA ASP A 331 -6.63 3.12 24.41
C ASP A 331 -6.24 4.49 23.82
N TYR A 332 -5.40 4.51 22.78
CA TYR A 332 -4.91 5.69 22.11
C TYR A 332 -5.52 5.86 20.71
N LEU A 333 -5.47 7.09 20.20
CA LEU A 333 -5.74 7.36 18.80
C LEU A 333 -4.59 6.80 17.96
N TRP A 334 -4.93 5.92 17.04
CA TRP A 334 -4.04 5.43 16.00
C TRP A 334 -4.39 6.11 14.68
N LEU A 335 -3.39 6.67 14.03
CA LEU A 335 -3.45 7.22 12.68
C LEU A 335 -2.36 6.56 11.84
N SER A 336 -2.51 6.52 10.55
CA SER A 336 -1.48 5.94 9.68
C SER A 336 -1.40 6.60 8.31
N GLY A 337 -0.16 6.79 7.87
CA GLY A 337 0.20 6.82 6.48
C GLY A 337 0.76 5.45 6.11
N LEU A 338 1.99 5.38 5.56
CA LEU A 338 2.72 4.12 5.42
C LEU A 338 3.24 3.61 6.77
N GLU A 339 3.32 4.48 7.76
CA GLU A 339 3.75 4.19 9.13
C GLU A 339 2.65 4.54 10.12
N LEU A 340 2.67 3.89 11.28
CA LEU A 340 1.74 4.16 12.37
C LEU A 340 2.14 5.45 13.10
N LEU A 341 1.17 6.31 13.37
CA LEU A 341 1.24 7.36 14.37
C LEU A 341 0.31 6.99 15.52
N GLU A 342 0.87 6.65 16.66
CA GLU A 342 0.14 6.35 17.89
C GLU A 342 0.20 7.59 18.79
N VAL A 343 -0.94 8.24 19.02
CA VAL A 343 -1.01 9.49 19.77
C VAL A 343 -1.04 9.17 21.27
N THR A 344 0.15 9.00 21.83
CA THR A 344 0.38 8.71 23.24
C THR A 344 0.76 9.97 24.01
N PRO A 345 0.69 9.95 25.36
CA PRO A 345 1.11 11.08 26.18
C PRO A 345 2.56 11.52 25.96
N GLU A 346 3.44 10.60 25.51
CA GLU A 346 4.85 10.88 25.25
C GLU A 346 5.07 11.76 24.03
N ILE A 347 4.14 11.78 23.08
CA ILE A 347 4.20 12.68 21.91
C ILE A 347 3.96 14.12 22.30
N ASN A 348 3.29 14.37 23.41
CA ASN A 348 2.93 15.68 23.95
C ASN A 348 2.02 16.50 23.03
N PHE A 349 2.38 16.72 21.77
CA PHE A 349 1.61 17.51 20.81
C PHE A 349 1.80 17.02 19.36
N VAL A 350 0.70 16.86 18.62
CA VAL A 350 0.69 16.48 17.20
C VAL A 350 0.65 17.73 16.33
N ASN A 351 1.76 18.02 15.66
CA ASN A 351 1.83 19.09 14.66
C ASN A 351 1.15 18.64 13.37
N VAL A 352 0.06 19.31 13.00
CA VAL A 352 -0.60 19.17 11.71
C VAL A 352 -0.16 20.30 10.79
N GLY A 353 0.52 19.97 9.71
CA GLY A 353 1.08 20.97 8.78
C GLY A 353 0.03 21.67 7.95
N GLU A 354 -0.08 23.00 8.03
CA GLU A 354 -1.11 23.83 7.43
C GLU A 354 -0.84 24.32 6.00
N ARG A 355 0.33 24.00 5.39
CA ARG A 355 0.76 24.70 4.15
C ARG A 355 0.21 24.08 2.85
N CYS A 356 -0.39 22.90 2.87
CA CYS A 356 -1.10 22.30 1.73
C CYS A 356 -2.58 22.69 1.70
N ASN A 357 -2.88 23.92 2.06
CA ASN A 357 -4.22 24.49 2.12
C ASN A 357 -4.31 25.69 1.16
N VAL A 358 -5.15 25.59 0.13
CA VAL A 358 -5.32 26.65 -0.90
C VAL A 358 -5.88 27.94 -0.34
N ALA A 359 -6.72 27.88 0.69
CA ALA A 359 -7.26 29.07 1.35
C ALA A 359 -6.21 29.76 2.24
N GLY A 360 -5.29 28.99 2.85
CA GLY A 360 -4.27 29.49 3.78
C GLY A 360 -2.94 29.85 3.12
N SER A 361 -2.60 29.30 1.95
CA SER A 361 -1.30 29.45 1.28
C SER A 361 -1.44 29.91 -0.16
N ARG A 362 -1.17 31.20 -0.41
CA ARG A 362 -1.20 31.77 -1.78
C ARG A 362 -0.21 31.06 -2.73
N LYS A 363 0.93 30.61 -2.23
CA LYS A 363 1.91 29.87 -3.03
C LYS A 363 1.32 28.54 -3.46
N PHE A 364 0.73 27.78 -2.53
CA PHE A 364 0.14 26.47 -2.81
C PHE A 364 -1.04 26.60 -3.78
N LEU A 365 -1.97 27.55 -3.56
CA LEU A 365 -3.07 27.84 -4.48
C LEU A 365 -2.58 28.12 -5.91
N ARG A 366 -1.55 28.97 -6.06
CA ARG A 366 -0.97 29.26 -7.39
C ARG A 366 -0.44 27.99 -8.05
N LEU A 367 0.28 27.16 -7.34
CA LEU A 367 0.87 25.93 -7.87
C LEU A 367 -0.20 24.93 -8.32
N ILE A 368 -1.28 24.79 -7.56
CA ILE A 368 -2.42 23.93 -7.93
C ILE A 368 -3.12 24.49 -9.18
N ASN A 369 -3.40 25.79 -9.25
CA ASN A 369 -4.00 26.44 -10.43
C ASN A 369 -3.13 26.27 -11.69
N GLU A 370 -1.80 26.36 -11.56
CA GLU A 370 -0.85 26.19 -12.65
C GLU A 370 -0.53 24.71 -12.96
N LYS A 371 -1.15 23.76 -12.21
CA LYS A 371 -0.88 22.31 -12.30
C LYS A 371 0.60 21.93 -12.08
N LYS A 372 1.31 22.73 -11.29
CA LYS A 372 2.70 22.49 -10.89
C LYS A 372 2.76 21.59 -9.65
N TYR A 373 2.31 20.36 -9.82
CA TYR A 373 2.17 19.43 -8.70
C TYR A 373 3.49 19.04 -8.04
N ASP A 374 4.59 18.94 -8.81
CA ASP A 374 5.91 18.62 -8.23
C ASP A 374 6.35 19.70 -7.23
N GLU A 375 6.16 20.98 -7.55
CA GLU A 375 6.44 22.09 -6.63
C GLU A 375 5.46 22.09 -5.44
N ALA A 376 4.21 21.73 -5.65
CA ALA A 376 3.22 21.59 -4.58
C ALA A 376 3.59 20.44 -3.62
N LEU A 377 4.06 19.30 -4.13
CA LEU A 377 4.55 18.17 -3.34
C LEU A 377 5.81 18.54 -2.53
N SER A 378 6.68 19.42 -3.06
CA SER A 378 7.83 19.92 -2.30
C SER A 378 7.41 20.67 -1.03
N ILE A 379 6.28 21.37 -1.05
CA ILE A 379 5.71 22.01 0.14
C ILE A 379 5.27 20.98 1.17
N ALA A 380 4.61 19.91 0.74
CA ALA A 380 4.21 18.82 1.63
C ALA A 380 5.42 18.12 2.25
N ARG A 381 6.41 17.79 1.42
CA ARG A 381 7.67 17.16 1.88
C ARG A 381 8.39 18.01 2.92
N LYS A 382 8.52 19.31 2.64
CA LYS A 382 9.14 20.23 3.58
C LYS A 382 8.44 20.25 4.95
N GLN A 383 7.12 20.21 4.99
CA GLN A 383 6.38 20.17 6.26
C GLN A 383 6.71 18.92 7.08
N VAL A 384 6.84 17.76 6.42
CA VAL A 384 7.24 16.51 7.09
C VAL A 384 8.68 16.60 7.61
N GLU A 385 9.58 17.17 6.81
CA GLU A 385 10.98 17.42 7.23
C GLU A 385 11.07 18.40 8.41
N ASP A 386 10.21 19.42 8.45
CA ASP A 386 10.10 20.39 9.52
C ASP A 386 9.36 19.85 10.77
N GLY A 387 8.96 18.56 10.78
CA GLY A 387 8.39 17.88 11.95
C GLY A 387 6.87 17.79 11.99
N ALA A 388 6.18 17.99 10.88
CA ALA A 388 4.76 17.67 10.81
C ALA A 388 4.54 16.15 10.97
N LEU A 389 3.66 15.79 11.89
CA LEU A 389 3.24 14.40 12.12
C LEU A 389 1.99 14.03 11.31
N VAL A 390 1.25 15.02 10.83
CA VAL A 390 0.08 14.91 9.96
C VAL A 390 0.15 16.06 8.95
N ILE A 391 -0.34 15.87 7.74
CA ILE A 391 -0.46 16.94 6.74
C ILE A 391 -1.93 17.25 6.48
N ASP A 392 -2.32 18.50 6.68
CA ASP A 392 -3.61 19.04 6.29
C ASP A 392 -3.63 19.35 4.79
N VAL A 393 -4.64 18.87 4.07
CA VAL A 393 -4.84 19.10 2.63
C VAL A 393 -6.22 19.68 2.41
N ASN A 394 -6.26 20.89 1.85
CA ASN A 394 -7.48 21.59 1.53
C ASN A 394 -7.41 22.18 0.10
N MET A 395 -8.44 21.90 -0.70
CA MET A 395 -8.57 22.35 -2.09
C MET A 395 -9.79 23.26 -2.31
N ASP A 396 -10.36 23.85 -1.22
CA ASP A 396 -11.56 24.70 -1.29
C ASP A 396 -11.22 26.07 -1.86
N ASP A 397 -11.36 26.22 -3.17
CA ASP A 397 -11.30 27.48 -3.89
C ASP A 397 -12.44 27.57 -4.93
N GLY A 398 -12.94 28.77 -5.15
CA GLY A 398 -14.09 28.99 -6.04
C GLY A 398 -13.81 28.77 -7.53
N LEU A 399 -12.56 28.67 -7.93
CA LEU A 399 -12.10 28.46 -9.31
C LEU A 399 -11.59 27.04 -9.58
N LEU A 400 -11.47 26.20 -8.53
CA LEU A 400 -11.00 24.82 -8.64
C LEU A 400 -12.18 23.84 -8.64
N ASP A 401 -12.03 22.74 -9.37
CA ASP A 401 -12.78 21.52 -9.07
C ASP A 401 -12.10 20.85 -7.86
N ALA A 402 -12.60 21.20 -6.68
CA ALA A 402 -11.97 20.82 -5.43
C ALA A 402 -11.94 19.29 -5.23
N ALA A 403 -12.93 18.54 -5.74
CA ALA A 403 -12.97 17.07 -5.63
C ALA A 403 -11.94 16.42 -6.55
N GLU A 404 -11.82 16.92 -7.79
CA GLU A 404 -10.81 16.45 -8.74
C GLU A 404 -9.39 16.76 -8.24
N GLU A 405 -9.17 17.99 -7.74
CA GLU A 405 -7.85 18.40 -7.22
C GLU A 405 -7.46 17.66 -5.95
N MET A 406 -8.41 17.40 -5.05
CA MET A 406 -8.18 16.58 -3.86
C MET A 406 -7.76 15.16 -4.25
N THR A 407 -8.49 14.54 -5.19
CA THR A 407 -8.18 13.21 -5.72
C THR A 407 -6.79 13.18 -6.35
N THR A 408 -6.50 14.13 -7.24
CA THR A 408 -5.23 14.23 -7.96
C THR A 408 -4.06 14.39 -6.98
N PHE A 409 -4.16 15.34 -6.07
CA PHE A 409 -3.08 15.65 -5.14
C PHE A 409 -2.84 14.50 -4.15
N LEU A 410 -3.88 13.88 -3.60
CA LEU A 410 -3.74 12.74 -2.69
C LEU A 410 -3.18 11.50 -3.39
N ASN A 411 -3.55 11.26 -4.64
CA ASN A 411 -2.96 10.19 -5.45
C ASN A 411 -1.46 10.44 -5.71
N LEU A 412 -1.07 11.69 -5.90
CA LEU A 412 0.34 12.09 -6.04
C LEU A 412 1.09 11.91 -4.71
N VAL A 413 0.50 12.34 -3.60
CA VAL A 413 1.07 12.11 -2.25
C VAL A 413 1.30 10.63 -1.98
N ALA A 414 0.37 9.76 -2.37
CA ALA A 414 0.53 8.31 -2.23
C ALA A 414 1.75 7.75 -2.98
N SER A 415 2.20 8.42 -4.05
CA SER A 415 3.40 8.06 -4.81
C SER A 415 4.71 8.65 -4.26
N GLU A 416 4.64 9.42 -3.17
CA GLU A 416 5.75 10.10 -2.51
C GLU A 416 6.00 9.53 -1.10
N PRO A 417 6.81 8.49 -0.94
CA PRO A 417 6.98 7.80 0.35
C PRO A 417 7.41 8.69 1.50
N ASP A 418 8.22 9.72 1.24
CA ASP A 418 8.68 10.67 2.24
C ASP A 418 7.52 11.51 2.82
N ILE A 419 6.46 11.71 2.02
CA ILE A 419 5.25 12.40 2.44
C ILE A 419 4.23 11.39 2.96
N ALA A 420 3.99 10.31 2.20
CA ALA A 420 2.98 9.30 2.49
C ALA A 420 3.22 8.53 3.79
N ARG A 421 4.42 8.58 4.37
CA ARG A 421 4.73 7.96 5.66
C ARG A 421 3.89 8.51 6.81
N VAL A 422 3.49 9.78 6.75
CA VAL A 422 2.62 10.40 7.77
C VAL A 422 1.14 10.35 7.36
N PRO A 423 0.21 10.33 8.32
CA PRO A 423 -1.22 10.43 8.03
C PRO A 423 -1.59 11.76 7.38
N VAL A 424 -2.68 11.75 6.63
CA VAL A 424 -3.26 12.94 6.00
C VAL A 424 -4.51 13.39 6.76
N MET A 425 -4.72 14.69 6.86
CA MET A 425 -5.98 15.30 7.25
C MET A 425 -6.67 15.82 5.98
N ILE A 426 -7.84 15.28 5.68
CA ILE A 426 -8.67 15.70 4.54
C ILE A 426 -9.55 16.85 5.03
N ASP A 427 -9.27 18.05 4.58
CA ASP A 427 -9.93 19.27 4.99
C ASP A 427 -10.78 19.87 3.87
N SER A 428 -12.07 19.99 4.10
CA SER A 428 -12.98 20.69 3.18
C SER A 428 -14.28 21.08 3.86
N SER A 429 -14.84 22.19 3.43
CA SER A 429 -16.20 22.61 3.78
C SER A 429 -17.29 21.89 2.95
N LYS A 430 -16.90 21.15 1.91
CA LYS A 430 -17.78 20.45 0.97
C LYS A 430 -17.69 18.94 1.18
N TRP A 431 -18.84 18.31 1.43
CA TRP A 431 -18.89 16.90 1.74
C TRP A 431 -18.40 16.01 0.58
N GLU A 432 -18.71 16.37 -0.67
CA GLU A 432 -18.25 15.65 -1.86
C GLU A 432 -16.71 15.63 -1.98
N VAL A 433 -16.03 16.68 -1.52
CA VAL A 433 -14.56 16.75 -1.52
C VAL A 433 -13.98 15.83 -0.45
N ILE A 434 -14.59 15.78 0.73
CA ILE A 434 -14.22 14.84 1.80
C ILE A 434 -14.36 13.40 1.31
N LEU A 435 -15.48 13.06 0.67
CA LEU A 435 -15.69 11.72 0.11
C LEU A 435 -14.65 11.36 -0.96
N ALA A 436 -14.33 12.31 -1.85
CA ALA A 436 -13.28 12.10 -2.85
C ALA A 436 -11.93 11.78 -2.19
N GLY A 437 -11.55 12.52 -1.15
CA GLY A 437 -10.32 12.30 -0.40
C GLY A 437 -10.30 10.96 0.33
N LEU A 438 -11.39 10.56 0.98
CA LEU A 438 -11.50 9.28 1.70
C LEU A 438 -11.27 8.07 0.80
N LYS A 439 -11.61 8.17 -0.49
CA LYS A 439 -11.43 7.11 -1.49
C LYS A 439 -10.00 7.00 -2.03
N CYS A 440 -9.11 7.92 -1.66
CA CYS A 440 -7.72 7.96 -2.14
C CYS A 440 -6.70 7.53 -1.09
N VAL A 441 -7.06 7.55 0.21
CA VAL A 441 -6.11 7.37 1.30
C VAL A 441 -6.17 5.95 1.85
N GLN A 442 -5.08 5.21 1.71
CA GLN A 442 -4.98 3.85 2.23
C GLN A 442 -4.87 3.78 3.75
N GLY A 443 -4.22 4.76 4.38
CA GLY A 443 -4.03 4.84 5.82
C GLY A 443 -5.28 5.31 6.58
N LYS A 444 -5.20 5.30 7.91
CA LYS A 444 -6.20 5.93 8.77
C LYS A 444 -5.94 7.43 8.84
N CYS A 445 -6.71 8.19 8.08
CA CYS A 445 -6.66 9.63 7.98
C CYS A 445 -7.56 10.32 9.02
N ILE A 446 -7.53 11.65 9.02
CA ILE A 446 -8.45 12.51 9.78
C ILE A 446 -9.35 13.25 8.78
N VAL A 447 -10.64 13.30 9.06
CA VAL A 447 -11.59 14.17 8.34
C VAL A 447 -11.75 15.49 9.10
N ASN A 448 -11.53 16.61 8.46
CA ASN A 448 -11.76 17.96 8.94
C ASN A 448 -12.78 18.64 8.03
N SER A 449 -14.02 18.79 8.41
CA SER A 449 -14.64 18.48 9.67
C SER A 449 -16.12 18.15 9.48
N ILE A 450 -16.74 17.66 10.53
CA ILE A 450 -18.20 17.58 10.63
C ILE A 450 -18.71 18.48 11.76
N SER A 451 -19.96 18.88 11.70
CA SER A 451 -20.58 19.71 12.75
C SER A 451 -22.09 19.55 12.78
N LEU A 452 -22.71 20.02 13.86
CA LEU A 452 -24.17 20.07 14.02
C LEU A 452 -24.85 21.25 13.31
N LYS A 453 -24.11 21.99 12.47
CA LYS A 453 -24.61 23.17 11.77
C LYS A 453 -25.88 22.89 10.94
N GLU A 454 -25.90 21.77 10.25
CA GLU A 454 -27.02 21.34 9.39
C GLU A 454 -28.01 20.42 10.11
N GLY A 455 -27.86 20.29 11.42
CA GLY A 455 -28.71 19.47 12.27
C GLY A 455 -28.15 18.06 12.54
N GLU A 456 -28.85 17.35 13.42
CA GLU A 456 -28.39 16.06 13.92
C GLU A 456 -28.41 14.95 12.87
N GLU A 457 -29.41 14.94 11.96
CA GLU A 457 -29.55 13.88 10.96
C GLU A 457 -28.36 13.88 9.98
N ALA A 458 -28.01 15.04 9.43
CA ALA A 458 -26.84 15.21 8.55
C ALA A 458 -25.54 14.88 9.28
N PHE A 459 -25.41 15.30 10.54
CA PHE A 459 -24.24 15.00 11.36
C PHE A 459 -24.06 13.49 11.57
N VAL A 460 -25.14 12.75 11.86
CA VAL A 460 -25.11 11.29 12.05
C VAL A 460 -24.76 10.59 10.74
N GLU A 461 -25.31 11.02 9.61
CA GLU A 461 -25.00 10.46 8.28
C GLU A 461 -23.53 10.64 7.92
N HIS A 462 -23.02 11.87 8.05
CA HIS A 462 -21.60 12.16 7.80
C HIS A 462 -20.69 11.36 8.74
N ALA A 463 -21.01 11.30 10.03
CA ALA A 463 -20.24 10.54 11.01
C ALA A 463 -20.20 9.03 10.69
N ARG A 464 -21.32 8.44 10.29
CA ARG A 464 -21.39 7.03 9.86
C ARG A 464 -20.49 6.78 8.65
N THR A 465 -20.54 7.67 7.67
CA THR A 465 -19.71 7.57 6.47
C THR A 465 -18.21 7.66 6.83
N VAL A 466 -17.80 8.65 7.64
CA VAL A 466 -16.43 8.78 8.12
C VAL A 466 -15.95 7.50 8.80
N LYS A 467 -16.81 6.93 9.67
CA LYS A 467 -16.52 5.68 10.36
C LYS A 467 -16.36 4.50 9.39
N GLN A 468 -17.24 4.37 8.38
CA GLN A 468 -17.18 3.31 7.37
C GLN A 468 -15.88 3.34 6.55
N TYR A 469 -15.34 4.53 6.28
CA TYR A 469 -14.05 4.70 5.62
C TYR A 469 -12.84 4.60 6.58
N GLY A 470 -13.09 4.41 7.87
CA GLY A 470 -12.05 4.16 8.86
C GLY A 470 -11.23 5.38 9.26
N ALA A 471 -11.77 6.59 9.11
CA ALA A 471 -11.09 7.82 9.49
C ALA A 471 -11.42 8.24 10.93
N ALA A 472 -10.50 8.98 11.55
CA ALA A 472 -10.78 9.82 12.71
C ALA A 472 -11.46 11.11 12.26
N VAL A 473 -12.12 11.82 13.17
CA VAL A 473 -12.95 12.96 12.79
C VAL A 473 -12.70 14.17 13.67
N ILE A 474 -12.51 15.33 13.04
CA ILE A 474 -12.63 16.62 13.72
C ILE A 474 -14.10 17.04 13.77
N VAL A 475 -14.54 17.39 14.95
CA VAL A 475 -15.87 17.90 15.25
C VAL A 475 -15.75 19.35 15.64
N MET A 476 -16.23 20.25 14.79
CA MET A 476 -16.24 21.67 15.12
C MET A 476 -17.37 22.00 16.08
N ALA A 477 -17.09 22.86 17.05
CA ALA A 477 -18.10 23.39 17.97
C ALA A 477 -19.01 24.40 17.24
N PHE A 478 -19.88 23.85 16.41
CA PHE A 478 -20.81 24.59 15.56
C PHE A 478 -22.15 23.84 15.53
N ASP A 479 -23.26 24.50 15.83
CA ASP A 479 -24.58 23.89 15.78
C ASP A 479 -25.57 24.76 14.97
N GLU A 480 -26.84 24.43 15.02
CA GLU A 480 -27.92 25.12 14.31
C GLU A 480 -28.04 26.60 14.70
N LYS A 481 -27.52 26.97 15.88
CA LYS A 481 -27.50 28.36 16.36
C LYS A 481 -26.28 29.14 15.89
N GLY A 482 -25.32 28.49 15.28
CA GLY A 482 -24.09 29.06 14.77
C GLY A 482 -22.83 28.56 15.51
N GLN A 483 -21.74 29.25 15.23
CA GLN A 483 -20.43 28.96 15.81
C GLN A 483 -20.43 29.23 17.32
N ALA A 484 -19.93 28.28 18.09
CA ALA A 484 -19.75 28.48 19.53
C ALA A 484 -18.54 29.38 19.79
N ASP A 485 -18.76 30.52 20.40
CA ASP A 485 -17.79 31.56 20.70
C ASP A 485 -17.44 31.64 22.19
N THR A 486 -18.40 31.41 23.08
CA THR A 486 -18.22 31.43 24.53
C THR A 486 -17.90 30.04 25.10
N PHE A 487 -17.28 29.99 26.27
CA PHE A 487 -16.97 28.75 26.97
C PHE A 487 -18.18 27.84 27.11
N GLU A 488 -19.31 28.38 27.58
CA GLU A 488 -20.56 27.63 27.81
C GLU A 488 -21.09 27.01 26.53
N ARG A 489 -21.07 27.75 25.42
CA ARG A 489 -21.48 27.26 24.11
C ARG A 489 -20.56 26.17 23.57
N LYS A 490 -19.26 26.34 23.73
CA LYS A 490 -18.26 25.38 23.29
C LYS A 490 -18.48 24.02 23.96
N ILE A 491 -18.65 24.00 25.30
CA ILE A 491 -18.86 22.75 26.03
C ILE A 491 -20.23 22.13 25.75
N GLU A 492 -21.31 22.93 25.63
CA GLU A 492 -22.65 22.44 25.26
C GLU A 492 -22.66 21.69 23.94
N VAL A 493 -22.07 22.29 22.89
CA VAL A 493 -22.02 21.71 21.54
C VAL A 493 -21.13 20.46 21.50
N CYS A 494 -19.94 20.50 22.13
CA CYS A 494 -19.03 19.37 22.16
C CYS A 494 -19.62 18.18 22.93
N GLU A 495 -20.26 18.42 24.08
CA GLU A 495 -20.92 17.36 24.84
C GLU A 495 -22.06 16.70 24.06
N ARG A 496 -22.91 17.50 23.42
CA ARG A 496 -24.00 16.99 22.57
C ARG A 496 -23.45 16.16 21.42
N ALA A 497 -22.44 16.65 20.70
CA ALA A 497 -21.81 15.93 19.61
C ALA A 497 -21.16 14.62 20.08
N TYR A 498 -20.47 14.63 21.20
CA TYR A 498 -19.84 13.45 21.78
C TYR A 498 -20.87 12.34 22.08
N ARG A 499 -21.98 12.68 22.71
CA ARG A 499 -23.05 11.71 23.00
C ARG A 499 -23.64 11.12 21.71
N ILE A 500 -23.89 11.94 20.70
CA ILE A 500 -24.43 11.46 19.42
C ILE A 500 -23.43 10.49 18.77
N LEU A 501 -22.15 10.85 18.72
CA LEU A 501 -21.11 10.03 18.09
C LEU A 501 -20.92 8.69 18.83
N THR A 502 -20.86 8.71 20.14
CA THR A 502 -20.60 7.49 20.93
C THR A 502 -21.83 6.60 21.08
N GLU A 503 -23.01 7.17 21.33
CA GLU A 503 -24.22 6.41 21.66
C GLU A 503 -25.04 6.03 20.41
N LYS A 504 -25.15 6.92 19.39
CA LYS A 504 -25.97 6.67 18.19
C LYS A 504 -25.18 6.12 17.01
N VAL A 505 -23.93 6.60 16.82
CA VAL A 505 -23.08 6.17 15.70
C VAL A 505 -22.17 5.02 16.12
N GLY A 506 -21.83 4.95 17.42
CA GLY A 506 -20.87 3.97 17.94
C GLY A 506 -19.43 4.29 17.46
N PHE A 507 -19.09 5.57 17.40
CA PHE A 507 -17.75 6.04 17.14
C PHE A 507 -16.85 5.74 18.36
N ARG A 508 -15.62 5.37 18.13
CA ARG A 508 -14.66 5.20 19.23
C ARG A 508 -14.34 6.58 19.81
N PRO A 509 -14.39 6.77 21.12
CA PRO A 509 -14.03 8.06 21.74
C PRO A 509 -12.64 8.56 21.33
N GLN A 510 -11.66 7.66 21.20
CA GLN A 510 -10.29 7.98 20.79
C GLN A 510 -10.17 8.49 19.34
N ASP A 511 -11.16 8.24 18.49
CA ASP A 511 -11.20 8.71 17.11
C ASP A 511 -11.92 10.05 16.94
N ILE A 512 -12.39 10.65 18.05
CA ILE A 512 -13.08 11.95 18.09
C ILE A 512 -12.09 13.04 18.51
N ILE A 513 -11.99 14.07 17.67
CA ILE A 513 -11.13 15.23 17.90
C ILE A 513 -12.03 16.48 17.88
N PHE A 514 -12.09 17.21 18.99
CA PHE A 514 -12.87 18.45 19.02
C PHE A 514 -12.03 19.65 18.59
N ASP A 515 -12.61 20.50 17.73
CA ASP A 515 -12.14 21.87 17.50
C ASP A 515 -13.16 22.83 18.10
N PRO A 516 -12.91 23.33 19.33
CA PRO A 516 -13.80 24.29 19.98
C PRO A 516 -13.66 25.72 19.43
N ASN A 517 -13.20 25.88 18.21
CA ASN A 517 -13.02 27.10 17.43
C ASN A 517 -11.97 28.05 17.99
N VAL A 518 -10.81 28.10 17.36
CA VAL A 518 -9.79 29.13 17.58
C VAL A 518 -10.23 30.40 16.84
N LEU A 519 -10.57 31.42 17.57
CA LEU A 519 -11.07 32.69 17.03
C LEU A 519 -10.03 33.80 17.24
N ALA A 520 -10.09 34.84 16.37
CA ALA A 520 -9.14 35.94 16.41
C ALA A 520 -9.34 36.80 17.68
N VAL A 521 -8.24 37.16 18.32
CA VAL A 521 -8.18 38.09 19.44
C VAL A 521 -7.58 39.43 19.01
N ALA A 522 -7.63 40.45 19.87
CA ALA A 522 -7.13 41.78 19.60
C ALA A 522 -7.69 42.40 18.30
N THR A 523 -8.97 42.24 18.07
CA THR A 523 -9.69 42.76 16.89
C THR A 523 -10.24 44.18 17.08
N GLY A 524 -10.18 44.71 18.30
CA GLY A 524 -10.79 45.98 18.70
C GLY A 524 -12.27 45.82 19.14
N ILE A 525 -12.80 44.58 19.15
CA ILE A 525 -14.17 44.27 19.62
C ILE A 525 -14.04 43.61 20.99
N GLU A 526 -14.71 44.13 22.00
CA GLU A 526 -14.55 43.73 23.40
C GLU A 526 -14.95 42.26 23.63
N GLU A 527 -16.02 41.79 22.98
CA GLU A 527 -16.50 40.42 23.05
C GLU A 527 -15.44 39.40 22.58
N HIS A 528 -14.53 39.81 21.67
CA HIS A 528 -13.48 38.93 21.15
C HIS A 528 -12.28 38.73 22.10
N ASN A 529 -12.17 39.59 23.11
CA ASN A 529 -11.01 39.57 24.04
C ASN A 529 -10.92 38.26 24.82
N ASN A 530 -12.04 37.57 25.03
CA ASN A 530 -12.08 36.34 25.83
C ASN A 530 -11.98 35.04 25.01
N TYR A 531 -11.96 35.10 23.70
CA TYR A 531 -12.02 33.92 22.81
C TYR A 531 -10.91 32.90 23.06
N ALA A 532 -9.66 33.35 23.26
CA ALA A 532 -8.55 32.46 23.54
C ALA A 532 -8.69 31.79 24.94
N VAL A 533 -9.14 32.55 25.93
CA VAL A 533 -9.40 32.07 27.30
C VAL A 533 -10.50 31.02 27.29
N ASP A 534 -11.59 31.27 26.55
CA ASP A 534 -12.72 30.35 26.44
C ASP A 534 -12.32 29.05 25.73
N PHE A 535 -11.48 29.12 24.69
CA PHE A 535 -10.90 27.93 24.06
C PHE A 535 -10.06 27.12 25.03
N ILE A 536 -9.14 27.77 25.75
CA ILE A 536 -8.24 27.11 26.71
C ILE A 536 -9.06 26.44 27.83
N LYS A 537 -10.08 27.10 28.37
CA LYS A 537 -10.97 26.53 29.40
C LYS A 537 -11.80 25.37 28.84
N ALA A 538 -12.35 25.53 27.63
CA ALA A 538 -13.14 24.47 26.97
C ALA A 538 -12.27 23.23 26.72
N THR A 539 -11.01 23.39 26.29
CA THR A 539 -10.02 22.31 26.15
C THR A 539 -9.91 21.51 27.44
N GLY A 540 -9.65 22.18 28.56
CA GLY A 540 -9.52 21.54 29.86
C GLY A 540 -10.82 20.85 30.32
N TRP A 541 -11.98 21.42 30.00
CA TRP A 541 -13.26 20.80 30.30
C TRP A 541 -13.50 19.53 29.44
N ILE A 542 -13.27 19.58 28.13
CA ILE A 542 -13.41 18.45 27.19
C ILE A 542 -12.55 17.27 27.66
N ARG A 543 -11.30 17.52 27.94
CA ARG A 543 -10.36 16.46 28.37
C ARG A 543 -10.76 15.78 29.67
N ARG A 544 -11.45 16.48 30.57
CA ARG A 544 -11.93 15.91 31.86
C ARG A 544 -13.28 15.24 31.78
N HIS A 545 -14.18 15.68 30.89
CA HIS A 545 -15.59 15.23 30.86
C HIS A 545 -15.97 14.37 29.67
N LEU A 546 -15.17 14.39 28.58
CA LEU A 546 -15.38 13.59 27.39
C LEU A 546 -14.21 12.60 27.21
N PRO A 547 -14.22 11.48 27.97
CA PRO A 547 -13.07 10.57 28.03
C PRO A 547 -12.72 9.99 26.66
N GLY A 548 -11.42 9.95 26.36
CA GLY A 548 -10.85 9.47 25.09
C GLY A 548 -10.82 10.52 23.98
N ALA A 549 -11.62 11.58 24.05
CA ALA A 549 -11.62 12.63 23.02
C ALA A 549 -10.35 13.51 23.05
N HIS A 550 -9.93 13.92 21.89
CA HIS A 550 -8.78 14.80 21.65
C HIS A 550 -9.25 16.23 21.40
N VAL A 551 -8.32 17.20 21.43
CA VAL A 551 -8.60 18.60 21.13
C VAL A 551 -7.59 19.13 20.13
N SER A 552 -8.09 19.72 19.05
CA SER A 552 -7.32 20.37 18.00
C SER A 552 -7.84 21.80 17.73
N GLY A 553 -7.17 22.54 16.86
CA GLY A 553 -7.62 23.83 16.38
C GLY A 553 -6.69 24.43 15.35
N GLY A 554 -7.24 25.31 14.52
CA GLY A 554 -6.50 26.10 13.53
C GLY A 554 -5.80 27.28 14.21
N VAL A 555 -4.61 27.07 14.72
CA VAL A 555 -3.89 28.03 15.59
C VAL A 555 -3.63 29.38 14.91
N SER A 556 -3.40 29.36 13.59
CA SER A 556 -3.16 30.59 12.81
C SER A 556 -4.32 31.60 12.82
N ASN A 557 -5.55 31.15 13.15
CA ASN A 557 -6.72 32.02 13.26
C ASN A 557 -6.62 33.02 14.40
N LEU A 558 -5.96 32.62 15.51
CA LEU A 558 -5.80 33.45 16.71
C LEU A 558 -5.25 34.84 16.41
N SER A 559 -4.24 34.88 15.54
CA SER A 559 -3.45 36.08 15.25
C SER A 559 -3.86 36.79 13.96
N PHE A 560 -5.08 36.63 13.51
CA PHE A 560 -5.56 37.20 12.25
C PHE A 560 -5.47 38.73 12.19
N SER A 561 -5.67 39.39 13.33
CA SER A 561 -5.54 40.83 13.50
C SER A 561 -4.11 41.37 13.29
N PHE A 562 -3.09 40.49 13.37
CA PHE A 562 -1.67 40.84 13.19
C PHE A 562 -1.12 40.36 11.83
N ARG A 563 -1.95 40.20 10.81
CA ARG A 563 -1.48 39.86 9.46
C ARG A 563 -0.45 40.89 8.99
N GLY A 564 0.70 40.41 8.50
CA GLY A 564 1.83 41.22 8.06
C GLY A 564 2.95 41.37 9.09
N ASN A 565 2.77 40.92 10.34
CA ASN A 565 3.83 40.83 11.34
C ASN A 565 4.06 39.38 11.77
N ASN A 566 4.87 38.64 11.02
CA ASN A 566 5.05 37.21 11.24
C ASN A 566 5.60 36.88 12.63
N TYR A 567 6.56 37.69 13.16
CA TYR A 567 7.14 37.42 14.48
C TYR A 567 6.08 37.49 15.60
N ILE A 568 5.27 38.55 15.63
CA ILE A 568 4.22 38.69 16.65
C ILE A 568 3.21 37.55 16.51
N ARG A 569 2.85 37.19 15.28
CA ARG A 569 1.92 36.07 15.04
C ARG A 569 2.48 34.75 15.59
N GLU A 570 3.72 34.41 15.26
CA GLU A 570 4.35 33.18 15.74
C GLU A 570 4.51 33.20 17.26
N ALA A 571 4.89 34.33 17.87
CA ALA A 571 4.95 34.47 19.31
C ALA A 571 3.58 34.33 20.00
N MET A 572 2.50 34.87 19.39
CA MET A 572 1.11 34.64 19.86
C MET A 572 0.72 33.15 19.81
N HIS A 573 1.10 32.45 18.72
CA HIS A 573 0.85 31.02 18.59
C HIS A 573 1.59 30.24 19.69
N ALA A 574 2.87 30.54 19.92
CA ALA A 574 3.67 29.90 20.94
C ALA A 574 3.08 30.09 22.35
N VAL A 575 2.63 31.30 22.69
CA VAL A 575 2.00 31.60 23.99
C VAL A 575 0.66 30.89 24.12
N PHE A 576 -0.18 30.92 23.09
CA PHE A 576 -1.46 30.24 23.10
C PHE A 576 -1.29 28.72 23.26
N LEU A 577 -0.41 28.11 22.47
CA LEU A 577 -0.13 26.68 22.56
C LEU A 577 0.44 26.29 23.93
N TYR A 578 1.33 27.09 24.50
CA TYR A 578 1.84 26.81 25.83
C TYR A 578 0.74 26.64 26.87
N HIS A 579 -0.26 27.55 26.91
CA HIS A 579 -1.38 27.46 27.83
C HIS A 579 -2.40 26.40 27.45
N ALA A 580 -2.68 26.23 26.17
CA ALA A 580 -3.67 25.25 25.69
C ALA A 580 -3.17 23.80 25.88
N ILE A 581 -1.91 23.51 25.64
CA ILE A 581 -1.28 22.19 25.85
C ILE A 581 -1.33 21.82 27.33
N GLN A 582 -1.07 22.77 28.24
CA GLN A 582 -1.21 22.53 29.68
C GLN A 582 -2.63 22.16 30.11
N GLN A 583 -3.64 22.57 29.36
CA GLN A 583 -5.05 22.18 29.56
C GLN A 583 -5.42 20.89 28.80
N GLY A 584 -4.48 20.30 28.04
CA GLY A 584 -4.66 19.01 27.36
C GLY A 584 -4.96 19.10 25.87
N MET A 585 -4.71 20.23 25.22
CA MET A 585 -4.68 20.29 23.76
C MET A 585 -3.52 19.45 23.27
N ASP A 586 -3.79 18.44 22.47
CA ASP A 586 -2.80 17.43 22.03
C ASP A 586 -2.57 17.41 20.53
N MET A 587 -3.29 18.24 19.78
CA MET A 587 -3.14 18.38 18.33
C MET A 587 -3.39 19.83 17.91
N GLY A 588 -2.80 20.27 16.79
CA GLY A 588 -3.08 21.60 16.24
C GLY A 588 -2.61 21.75 14.81
N ILE A 589 -3.41 22.49 14.02
CA ILE A 589 -3.07 22.86 12.65
C ILE A 589 -2.17 24.09 12.74
N VAL A 590 -0.90 23.90 12.42
CA VAL A 590 0.18 24.87 12.65
C VAL A 590 1.13 24.94 11.46
N ASN A 591 1.99 25.96 11.44
CA ASN A 591 3.17 25.96 10.57
C ASN A 591 4.31 25.19 11.26
N PRO A 592 4.68 24.00 10.79
CA PRO A 592 5.74 23.20 11.44
C PRO A 592 7.12 23.87 11.37
N GLY A 593 7.36 24.74 10.38
CA GLY A 593 8.61 25.48 10.23
C GLY A 593 8.76 26.71 11.15
N THR A 594 7.86 26.90 12.13
CA THR A 594 7.98 27.99 13.11
C THR A 594 9.12 27.72 14.08
N SER A 595 9.97 28.72 14.28
CA SER A 595 11.13 28.65 15.17
C SER A 595 10.95 29.38 16.49
N VAL A 596 9.85 30.08 16.72
CA VAL A 596 9.61 30.86 17.93
C VAL A 596 9.08 29.95 19.03
N LEU A 597 9.90 29.79 20.09
CA LEU A 597 9.52 29.07 21.30
C LEU A 597 9.05 30.05 22.39
N TYR A 598 8.14 29.61 23.24
CA TYR A 598 7.63 30.41 24.36
C TYR A 598 8.77 30.98 25.22
N THR A 599 9.79 30.18 25.52
CA THR A 599 10.98 30.55 26.32
C THR A 599 11.90 31.57 25.67
N ASP A 600 11.83 31.70 24.33
CA ASP A 600 12.73 32.55 23.56
C ASP A 600 12.16 33.95 23.33
N ILE A 601 10.88 34.15 23.71
CA ILE A 601 10.20 35.44 23.57
C ILE A 601 10.74 36.40 24.65
N PRO A 602 11.23 37.59 24.27
CA PRO A 602 11.66 38.61 25.24
C PRO A 602 10.55 38.92 26.24
N SER A 603 10.91 39.05 27.52
CA SER A 603 9.98 39.13 28.64
C SER A 603 8.92 40.26 28.52
N ASP A 604 9.30 41.41 27.98
CA ASP A 604 8.41 42.55 27.76
C ASP A 604 7.38 42.31 26.64
N ILE A 605 7.77 41.54 25.60
CA ILE A 605 6.88 41.10 24.51
C ILE A 605 5.99 39.97 25.02
N LEU A 606 6.55 39.01 25.73
CA LEU A 606 5.85 37.88 26.32
C LEU A 606 4.71 38.37 27.24
N GLU A 607 4.99 39.31 28.15
CA GLU A 607 3.95 39.90 29.03
C GLU A 607 2.80 40.48 28.24
N ARG A 608 3.09 41.24 27.18
CA ARG A 608 2.05 41.88 26.33
C ARG A 608 1.24 40.86 25.56
N ILE A 609 1.85 39.80 25.05
CA ILE A 609 1.14 38.73 24.37
C ILE A 609 0.28 37.95 25.36
N GLU A 610 0.78 37.63 26.52
CA GLU A 610 0.01 36.96 27.57
C GLU A 610 -1.18 37.79 28.02
N ASP A 611 -1.00 39.10 28.17
CA ASP A 611 -2.12 40.04 28.49
C ASP A 611 -3.24 39.92 27.46
N VAL A 612 -2.91 39.77 26.18
CA VAL A 612 -3.89 39.57 25.10
C VAL A 612 -4.51 38.16 25.12
N VAL A 613 -3.66 37.13 25.13
CA VAL A 613 -4.12 35.74 25.04
C VAL A 613 -4.92 35.31 26.27
N LEU A 614 -4.57 35.79 27.44
CA LEU A 614 -5.23 35.48 28.71
C LEU A 614 -6.24 36.57 29.16
N ASN A 615 -6.45 37.59 28.34
CA ASN A 615 -7.34 38.72 28.60
C ASN A 615 -7.15 39.31 30.01
N ARG A 616 -5.88 39.64 30.37
CA ARG A 616 -5.52 40.09 31.72
C ARG A 616 -5.84 41.54 32.01
N ARG A 617 -5.99 42.35 30.94
CA ARG A 617 -6.24 43.77 31.06
C ARG A 617 -6.97 44.37 29.84
N PRO A 618 -7.79 45.42 30.04
CA PRO A 618 -8.63 45.98 28.94
C PRO A 618 -7.85 46.59 27.78
N ASP A 619 -6.66 47.16 28.02
CA ASP A 619 -5.79 47.82 27.04
C ASP A 619 -4.75 46.86 26.41
N ALA A 620 -4.87 45.57 26.59
CA ALA A 620 -3.88 44.57 26.15
C ALA A 620 -3.68 44.64 24.63
N ALA A 621 -4.79 44.73 23.85
CA ALA A 621 -4.73 44.75 22.39
C ALA A 621 -3.96 45.99 21.88
N GLU A 622 -4.26 47.19 22.41
CA GLU A 622 -3.60 48.44 22.03
C GLU A 622 -2.10 48.37 22.30
N ARG A 623 -1.69 47.92 23.47
CA ARG A 623 -0.28 47.78 23.89
C ARG A 623 0.47 46.81 22.95
N LEU A 624 -0.16 45.73 22.53
CA LEU A 624 0.49 44.78 21.62
C LEU A 624 0.59 45.33 20.20
N ILE A 625 -0.41 46.05 19.70
CA ILE A 625 -0.39 46.76 18.42
C ILE A 625 0.76 47.73 18.37
N GLU A 626 0.91 48.62 19.39
CA GLU A 626 2.07 49.56 19.49
C GLU A 626 3.42 48.83 19.42
N THR A 627 3.53 47.67 20.09
CA THR A 627 4.76 46.87 20.05
C THR A 627 5.02 46.28 18.69
N ALA A 628 3.97 45.78 18.01
CA ALA A 628 4.04 45.23 16.66
C ALA A 628 4.50 46.29 15.63
N GLU A 629 4.02 47.53 15.77
CA GLU A 629 4.41 48.64 14.90
C GLU A 629 5.87 49.07 15.13
N LYS A 630 6.35 49.12 16.40
CA LYS A 630 7.74 49.41 16.72
C LYS A 630 8.69 48.36 16.15
N LEU A 631 8.40 47.06 16.34
CA LEU A 631 9.21 45.97 15.82
C LEU A 631 9.25 45.94 14.29
N LYS A 632 8.15 46.31 13.64
CA LYS A 632 8.11 46.43 12.20
C LYS A 632 9.01 47.58 11.70
N ALA A 633 8.95 48.76 12.35
CA ALA A 633 9.80 49.89 12.01
C ALA A 633 11.29 49.59 12.23
N GLU A 634 11.63 48.86 13.28
CA GLU A 634 13.01 48.44 13.57
C GLU A 634 13.54 47.43 12.51
N LYS A 635 12.72 46.51 12.06
CA LYS A 635 13.08 45.53 10.97
C LYS A 635 13.26 46.20 9.61
N GLU A 636 12.42 47.21 9.28
CA GLU A 636 12.53 47.95 8.03
C GLU A 636 13.83 48.78 8.00
N ASN A 637 14.35 49.19 9.17
CA ASN A 637 15.59 49.95 9.31
C ASN A 637 16.86 49.08 9.34
N SER A 638 16.76 47.80 9.66
CA SER A 638 17.92 46.89 9.84
C SER A 638 18.32 46.05 8.64
N GLY A 639 17.56 46.03 7.55
CA GLY A 639 18.00 45.48 6.25
C GLY A 639 18.42 44.00 6.23
N GLU A 640 17.98 43.21 7.21
CA GLU A 640 18.37 41.79 7.26
C GLU A 640 17.59 40.90 6.30
N GLN A 641 18.31 40.38 5.33
CA GLN A 641 17.90 39.27 4.48
C GLN A 641 17.79 37.99 5.31
N GLN A 642 16.64 37.35 5.30
CA GLN A 642 16.47 36.03 5.91
C GLN A 642 17.38 35.01 5.19
N THR A 643 18.29 34.41 5.95
CA THR A 643 19.11 33.29 5.52
C THR A 643 18.24 32.00 5.44
N ALA A 644 17.98 31.56 4.25
CA ALA A 644 17.51 30.22 3.96
C ALA A 644 18.70 29.25 4.05
N SER A 645 18.95 28.61 5.19
CA SER A 645 20.22 27.88 5.32
C SER A 645 20.24 26.59 6.14
N SER A 646 19.23 25.74 6.12
CA SER A 646 19.43 24.40 6.68
C SER A 646 19.10 23.22 5.75
N HIS A 647 18.43 23.46 4.64
CA HIS A 647 17.96 22.40 3.74
C HIS A 647 18.93 22.01 2.63
N LEU A 648 20.04 22.71 2.49
CA LEU A 648 21.04 22.46 1.46
C LEU A 648 22.33 21.82 2.00
N ALA A 649 22.36 21.40 3.25
CA ALA A 649 23.54 20.82 3.89
C ALA A 649 24.11 19.62 3.11
N TRP A 650 23.27 18.84 2.44
CA TRP A 650 23.69 17.72 1.61
C TRP A 650 24.35 18.16 0.29
N ARG A 651 24.21 19.42 -0.12
CA ARG A 651 24.84 20.00 -1.31
C ARG A 651 26.17 20.69 -0.99
N GLU A 652 26.37 21.08 0.27
CA GLU A 652 27.59 21.80 0.69
C GLU A 652 28.78 20.86 0.73
N GLY A 653 29.82 21.20 -0.06
CA GLY A 653 31.05 20.40 -0.12
C GLY A 653 30.97 19.09 -0.88
N THR A 654 29.84 18.80 -1.55
CA THR A 654 29.65 17.59 -2.36
C THR A 654 29.94 17.87 -3.84
N THR A 655 30.40 16.82 -4.55
CA THR A 655 30.59 16.86 -6.00
C THR A 655 29.26 16.76 -6.74
N VAL A 656 29.23 17.14 -8.01
CA VAL A 656 28.00 17.03 -8.83
C VAL A 656 27.56 15.59 -8.97
N GLU A 657 28.49 14.65 -9.02
CA GLU A 657 28.22 13.21 -9.08
C GLU A 657 27.50 12.71 -7.83
N GLU A 658 28.01 13.11 -6.65
CA GLU A 658 27.38 12.77 -5.37
C GLU A 658 26.00 13.39 -5.23
N ARG A 659 25.81 14.63 -5.71
CA ARG A 659 24.48 15.27 -5.72
C ARG A 659 23.49 14.55 -6.64
N LEU A 660 23.89 14.17 -7.84
CA LEU A 660 23.05 13.44 -8.77
C LEU A 660 22.69 12.04 -8.26
N GLN A 661 23.65 11.32 -7.66
CA GLN A 661 23.39 10.03 -7.02
C GLN A 661 22.43 10.18 -5.84
N TYR A 662 22.65 11.16 -4.98
CA TYR A 662 21.78 11.43 -3.83
C TYR A 662 20.35 11.80 -4.27
N ALA A 663 20.25 12.68 -5.28
CA ALA A 663 18.96 13.06 -5.85
C ALA A 663 18.18 11.85 -6.38
N LEU A 664 18.84 10.88 -7.01
CA LEU A 664 18.22 9.65 -7.46
C LEU A 664 17.81 8.77 -6.29
N VAL A 665 18.70 8.48 -5.35
CA VAL A 665 18.42 7.62 -4.19
C VAL A 665 17.25 8.15 -3.35
N LYS A 666 17.16 9.48 -3.20
CA LYS A 666 16.08 10.14 -2.47
C LYS A 666 14.86 10.50 -3.34
N GLY A 667 14.97 10.34 -4.65
CA GLY A 667 13.92 10.71 -5.58
C GLY A 667 13.64 12.22 -5.60
N LEU A 668 14.69 13.06 -5.52
CA LEU A 668 14.60 14.53 -5.48
C LEU A 668 14.77 15.10 -6.88
N GLY A 669 13.77 15.79 -7.39
CA GLY A 669 13.81 16.42 -8.71
C GLY A 669 14.08 17.92 -8.72
N ASP A 670 14.19 18.55 -7.54
CA ASP A 670 14.16 20.02 -7.42
C ASP A 670 15.41 20.72 -7.95
N TYR A 671 16.57 20.06 -7.85
CA TYR A 671 17.88 20.63 -8.25
C TYR A 671 18.50 19.91 -9.44
N LEU A 672 17.79 18.98 -10.08
CA LEU A 672 18.32 18.18 -11.19
C LEU A 672 18.76 19.06 -12.38
N ASP A 673 18.02 20.12 -12.66
CA ASP A 673 18.31 20.99 -13.78
C ASP A 673 19.66 21.70 -13.60
N GLU A 674 19.91 22.26 -12.41
CA GLU A 674 21.18 22.89 -12.05
C GLU A 674 22.34 21.90 -12.07
N ASP A 675 22.17 20.74 -11.41
CA ASP A 675 23.22 19.73 -11.28
C ASP A 675 23.56 19.08 -12.62
N LEU A 676 22.58 18.85 -13.49
CA LEU A 676 22.81 18.33 -14.83
C LEU A 676 23.48 19.33 -15.75
N HIS A 677 23.17 20.64 -15.65
CA HIS A 677 23.88 21.67 -16.39
C HIS A 677 25.36 21.79 -15.90
N GLU A 678 25.62 21.66 -14.62
CA GLU A 678 26.99 21.60 -14.09
C GLU A 678 27.72 20.33 -14.60
N ALA A 679 27.03 19.20 -14.63
CA ALA A 679 27.57 17.94 -15.15
C ALA A 679 27.89 18.04 -16.66
N LEU A 680 27.04 18.68 -17.48
CA LEU A 680 27.27 18.90 -18.91
C LEU A 680 28.53 19.73 -19.19
N ALA A 681 28.94 20.62 -18.28
CA ALA A 681 30.19 21.36 -18.40
C ALA A 681 31.42 20.52 -18.04
N LYS A 682 31.25 19.41 -17.34
CA LYS A 682 32.30 18.56 -16.79
C LYS A 682 32.52 17.26 -17.59
N TYR A 683 31.45 16.68 -18.10
CA TYR A 683 31.49 15.43 -18.86
C TYR A 683 31.66 15.69 -20.38
N PRO A 684 32.24 14.74 -21.10
CA PRO A 684 32.51 14.91 -22.54
C PRO A 684 31.23 14.97 -23.38
N ASP A 685 30.17 14.31 -22.93
CA ASP A 685 28.86 14.25 -23.58
C ASP A 685 27.75 13.93 -22.58
N ALA A 686 26.51 14.14 -23.01
CA ALA A 686 25.33 13.92 -22.14
C ALA A 686 25.09 12.42 -21.84
N VAL A 687 25.50 11.53 -22.72
CA VAL A 687 25.38 10.06 -22.53
C VAL A 687 26.27 9.60 -21.38
N SER A 688 27.48 10.14 -21.28
CA SER A 688 28.45 9.84 -20.21
C SER A 688 27.90 10.23 -18.82
N ILE A 689 27.02 11.22 -18.72
CA ILE A 689 26.35 11.58 -17.45
C ILE A 689 25.32 10.52 -17.07
N ILE A 690 24.61 9.98 -18.07
CA ILE A 690 23.64 8.91 -17.86
C ILE A 690 24.36 7.63 -17.43
N GLU A 691 25.37 7.21 -18.18
CA GLU A 691 26.11 5.96 -17.92
C GLU A 691 27.00 6.03 -16.66
N GLY A 692 27.39 7.22 -16.25
CA GLY A 692 28.22 7.47 -15.07
C GLY A 692 27.35 7.68 -13.79
N PRO A 693 27.21 8.94 -13.34
CA PRO A 693 26.63 9.24 -12.04
C PRO A 693 25.14 8.82 -11.90
N LEU A 694 24.36 8.93 -13.00
CA LEU A 694 22.94 8.56 -12.91
C LEU A 694 22.75 7.04 -12.81
N MET A 695 23.45 6.25 -13.63
CA MET A 695 23.39 4.78 -13.53
C MET A 695 24.00 4.27 -12.22
N SER A 696 25.04 4.91 -11.71
CA SER A 696 25.59 4.58 -10.39
C SER A 696 24.56 4.76 -9.27
N GLY A 697 23.78 5.83 -9.32
CA GLY A 697 22.65 6.05 -8.40
C GLY A 697 21.57 4.98 -8.53
N MET A 698 21.19 4.61 -9.75
CA MET A 698 20.21 3.55 -10.00
C MET A 698 20.67 2.17 -9.52
N ASN A 699 21.94 1.83 -9.73
CA ASN A 699 22.52 0.58 -9.22
C ASN A 699 22.46 0.53 -7.69
N HIS A 700 22.78 1.64 -7.02
CA HIS A 700 22.67 1.73 -5.57
C HIS A 700 21.23 1.57 -5.07
N VAL A 701 20.25 2.14 -5.77
CA VAL A 701 18.81 1.92 -5.50
C VAL A 701 18.46 0.43 -5.63
N GLY A 702 18.97 -0.24 -6.66
CA GLY A 702 18.79 -1.69 -6.83
C GLY A 702 19.33 -2.50 -5.66
N ASP A 703 20.54 -2.16 -5.18
CA ASP A 703 21.13 -2.82 -4.00
C ASP A 703 20.31 -2.57 -2.73
N LEU A 704 19.81 -1.35 -2.54
CA LEU A 704 18.96 -1.00 -1.40
C LEU A 704 17.62 -1.76 -1.44
N PHE A 705 17.02 -1.86 -2.62
CA PHE A 705 15.77 -2.61 -2.81
C PHE A 705 16.01 -4.12 -2.59
N GLY A 706 17.04 -4.69 -3.23
CA GLY A 706 17.37 -6.11 -3.07
C GLY A 706 17.78 -6.52 -1.64
N SER A 707 18.26 -5.56 -0.84
CA SER A 707 18.57 -5.78 0.60
C SER A 707 17.42 -5.46 1.55
N GLY A 708 16.23 -5.10 1.04
CA GLY A 708 15.06 -4.72 1.84
C GLY A 708 15.17 -3.37 2.57
N LYS A 709 16.17 -2.56 2.23
CA LYS A 709 16.35 -1.21 2.80
C LYS A 709 15.57 -0.12 2.07
N MET A 710 15.04 -0.46 0.91
CA MET A 710 14.18 0.40 0.10
C MET A 710 12.96 -0.41 -0.36
N PHE A 711 11.79 0.16 -0.42
CA PHE A 711 10.55 -0.52 -0.81
C PHE A 711 10.00 0.04 -2.12
N LEU A 712 9.08 -0.69 -2.75
CA LEU A 712 8.66 -0.46 -4.13
C LEU A 712 8.26 0.99 -4.45
N PRO A 713 7.41 1.70 -3.68
CA PRO A 713 7.09 3.09 -3.97
C PRO A 713 8.31 4.03 -4.04
N GLN A 714 9.36 3.76 -3.26
CA GLN A 714 10.61 4.52 -3.32
C GLN A 714 11.37 4.25 -4.62
N VAL A 715 11.41 3.01 -5.11
CA VAL A 715 12.02 2.65 -6.40
C VAL A 715 11.29 3.32 -7.56
N VAL A 716 9.96 3.33 -7.52
CA VAL A 716 9.13 4.01 -8.55
C VAL A 716 9.42 5.52 -8.56
N LYS A 717 9.54 6.13 -7.39
CA LYS A 717 9.92 7.54 -7.26
C LYS A 717 11.31 7.82 -7.86
N THR A 718 12.30 6.99 -7.57
CA THR A 718 13.65 7.08 -8.16
C THR A 718 13.63 6.95 -9.67
N ALA A 719 12.87 5.98 -10.20
CA ALA A 719 12.73 5.78 -11.65
C ALA A 719 12.14 7.03 -12.34
N ARG A 720 11.16 7.68 -11.72
CA ARG A 720 10.60 8.96 -12.19
C ARG A 720 11.63 10.08 -12.18
N THR A 721 12.46 10.17 -11.15
CA THR A 721 13.56 11.15 -11.06
C THR A 721 14.60 10.91 -12.14
N MET A 722 14.96 9.67 -12.40
CA MET A 722 15.85 9.28 -13.52
C MET A 722 15.28 9.72 -14.87
N LYS A 723 14.00 9.48 -15.11
CA LYS A 723 13.32 9.90 -16.34
C LYS A 723 13.34 11.42 -16.52
N LYS A 724 13.12 12.18 -15.46
CA LYS A 724 13.23 13.66 -15.48
C LYS A 724 14.65 14.08 -15.85
N ALA A 725 15.67 13.44 -15.27
CA ALA A 725 17.07 13.72 -15.60
C ALA A 725 17.38 13.44 -17.09
N VAL A 726 16.94 12.30 -17.61
CA VAL A 726 17.09 11.95 -19.02
C VAL A 726 16.36 12.94 -19.94
N ALA A 727 15.16 13.37 -19.57
CA ALA A 727 14.41 14.36 -20.34
C ALA A 727 15.13 15.73 -20.43
N ILE A 728 15.81 16.16 -19.36
CA ILE A 728 16.64 17.36 -19.36
C ILE A 728 17.86 17.20 -20.26
N LEU A 729 18.48 16.02 -20.31
CA LEU A 729 19.65 15.72 -21.13
C LEU A 729 19.31 15.45 -22.60
N GLN A 730 18.07 15.08 -22.90
CA GLN A 730 17.62 14.69 -24.24
C GLN A 730 17.94 15.73 -25.33
N PRO A 731 17.72 17.06 -25.16
CA PRO A 731 18.07 18.06 -26.17
C PRO A 731 19.57 18.10 -26.47
N TYR A 732 20.42 17.83 -25.48
CA TYR A 732 21.87 17.79 -25.63
C TYR A 732 22.31 16.53 -26.39
N ILE A 733 21.72 15.38 -26.06
CA ILE A 733 21.94 14.11 -26.76
C ILE A 733 21.52 14.25 -28.24
N GLU A 734 20.42 14.92 -28.52
CA GLU A 734 19.94 15.17 -29.89
C GLU A 734 20.83 16.15 -30.63
N ALA A 735 21.34 17.17 -29.95
CA ALA A 735 22.27 18.14 -30.54
C ALA A 735 23.66 17.54 -30.86
N GLU A 736 24.12 16.57 -30.08
CA GLU A 736 25.38 15.85 -30.26
C GLU A 736 25.30 14.80 -31.39
N LYS A 737 24.14 14.36 -31.78
CA LYS A 737 23.91 13.37 -32.86
C LYS A 737 23.75 14.07 -34.22
N LYS A 738 24.70 13.82 -35.11
CA LYS A 738 24.53 14.00 -36.55
C LYS A 738 23.45 12.99 -37.02
N GLU A 739 22.36 13.49 -37.59
CA GLU A 739 21.26 12.77 -38.27
C GLU A 739 21.03 11.30 -37.85
N GLY A 740 19.99 11.04 -37.01
CA GLY A 740 19.45 9.70 -36.74
C GLY A 740 19.35 9.26 -35.29
N ALA A 741 18.95 10.14 -34.38
CA ALA A 741 18.76 9.75 -32.98
C ALA A 741 17.60 8.74 -32.81
N ARG A 742 17.91 7.49 -32.55
CA ARG A 742 16.98 6.43 -32.14
C ARG A 742 16.88 6.37 -30.61
N SER A 743 15.72 5.86 -30.10
CA SER A 743 15.60 5.40 -28.70
C SER A 743 16.76 4.45 -28.36
N ALA A 744 17.04 4.24 -27.09
CA ALA A 744 18.05 3.28 -26.64
C ALA A 744 17.80 1.85 -27.16
N GLY A 745 16.56 1.57 -27.59
CA GLY A 745 16.11 0.32 -28.23
C GLY A 745 14.62 0.12 -27.98
N LYS A 746 14.03 -0.84 -28.69
CA LYS A 746 12.63 -1.26 -28.52
C LYS A 746 12.57 -2.53 -27.68
N VAL A 747 11.81 -2.50 -26.59
CA VAL A 747 11.64 -3.64 -25.69
C VAL A 747 10.19 -4.08 -25.69
N LEU A 748 9.94 -5.33 -26.04
CA LEU A 748 8.65 -5.96 -25.93
C LEU A 748 8.53 -6.62 -24.57
N LEU A 749 7.47 -6.32 -23.81
CA LEU A 749 7.20 -6.93 -22.52
C LEU A 749 5.88 -7.72 -22.58
N ALA A 750 5.88 -8.91 -22.00
CA ALA A 750 4.70 -9.74 -21.91
C ALA A 750 4.70 -10.59 -20.64
N THR A 751 3.56 -10.71 -19.98
CA THR A 751 3.32 -11.82 -19.04
C THR A 751 2.81 -13.00 -19.87
N VAL A 752 3.51 -14.13 -19.74
CA VAL A 752 3.26 -15.30 -20.60
C VAL A 752 1.86 -15.89 -20.41
N LYS A 753 1.44 -16.68 -21.37
CA LYS A 753 0.14 -17.35 -21.40
C LYS A 753 -0.17 -18.08 -20.10
N GLY A 754 -1.41 -17.97 -19.64
CA GLY A 754 -1.87 -18.62 -18.40
C GLY A 754 -1.51 -17.88 -17.11
N ASP A 755 -0.82 -16.74 -17.22
CA ASP A 755 -0.44 -15.92 -16.08
C ASP A 755 -1.02 -14.50 -16.20
N VAL A 756 -1.69 -14.05 -15.13
CA VAL A 756 -2.38 -12.76 -15.07
C VAL A 756 -1.64 -11.72 -14.21
N HIS A 757 -0.50 -12.10 -13.63
CA HIS A 757 0.24 -11.25 -12.74
C HIS A 757 1.12 -10.28 -13.53
N ASP A 758 0.77 -9.00 -13.49
CA ASP A 758 1.43 -7.96 -14.29
C ASP A 758 2.30 -6.98 -13.48
N ILE A 759 2.22 -6.99 -12.15
CA ILE A 759 2.91 -6.01 -11.30
C ILE A 759 4.42 -5.99 -11.57
N GLY A 760 5.06 -7.15 -11.58
CA GLY A 760 6.49 -7.27 -11.87
C GLY A 760 6.85 -6.76 -13.27
N LYS A 761 6.06 -7.11 -14.28
CA LYS A 761 6.23 -6.64 -15.66
C LYS A 761 6.08 -5.12 -15.76
N ASN A 762 5.05 -4.57 -15.10
CA ASN A 762 4.81 -3.14 -15.10
C ASN A 762 5.97 -2.35 -14.47
N ILE A 763 6.56 -2.87 -13.39
CA ILE A 763 7.76 -2.28 -12.78
C ILE A 763 8.93 -2.27 -13.77
N VAL A 764 9.16 -3.38 -14.49
CA VAL A 764 10.21 -3.46 -15.52
C VAL A 764 9.93 -2.47 -16.65
N SER A 765 8.67 -2.39 -17.11
CA SER A 765 8.24 -1.42 -18.13
C SER A 765 8.63 -0.01 -17.74
N VAL A 766 8.38 0.35 -16.50
CA VAL A 766 8.71 1.63 -15.89
C VAL A 766 10.21 1.90 -15.91
N VAL A 767 10.98 0.98 -15.34
CA VAL A 767 12.44 1.10 -15.24
C VAL A 767 13.04 1.24 -16.64
N MET A 768 12.59 0.45 -17.61
CA MET A 768 13.08 0.50 -18.98
C MET A 768 12.69 1.80 -19.70
N ALA A 769 11.45 2.25 -19.57
CA ALA A 769 11.00 3.51 -20.14
C ALA A 769 11.77 4.71 -19.58
N CYS A 770 12.10 4.69 -18.29
CA CYS A 770 12.93 5.72 -17.65
C CYS A 770 14.37 5.74 -18.16
N ASN A 771 14.85 4.64 -18.73
CA ASN A 771 16.17 4.50 -19.35
C ASN A 771 16.12 4.67 -20.89
N ASN A 772 15.11 5.40 -21.38
CA ASN A 772 14.96 5.78 -22.79
C ASN A 772 14.71 4.61 -23.77
N TYR A 773 14.20 3.47 -23.29
CA TYR A 773 13.72 2.39 -24.15
C TYR A 773 12.26 2.65 -24.57
N GLU A 774 11.96 2.35 -25.83
CA GLU A 774 10.58 2.30 -26.33
C GLU A 774 9.94 0.99 -25.89
N ILE A 775 8.87 1.05 -25.10
CA ILE A 775 8.22 -0.13 -24.54
C ILE A 775 6.97 -0.51 -25.34
N ILE A 776 6.92 -1.76 -25.75
CA ILE A 776 5.76 -2.41 -26.36
C ILE A 776 5.23 -3.43 -25.35
N ASP A 777 4.23 -3.04 -24.57
CA ASP A 777 3.63 -3.89 -23.54
C ASP A 777 2.43 -4.64 -24.13
N LEU A 778 2.52 -5.97 -24.20
CA LEU A 778 1.45 -6.83 -24.67
C LEU A 778 0.43 -7.20 -23.60
N GLY A 779 0.68 -6.81 -22.33
CA GLY A 779 -0.20 -7.15 -21.22
C GLY A 779 0.07 -8.54 -20.63
N VAL A 780 -1.00 -9.19 -20.18
CA VAL A 780 -0.97 -10.50 -19.53
C VAL A 780 -1.54 -11.60 -20.42
N MET A 781 -1.30 -12.87 -20.04
CA MET A 781 -1.81 -14.05 -20.75
C MET A 781 -1.48 -14.08 -22.24
N VAL A 782 -0.29 -13.60 -22.59
CA VAL A 782 0.09 -13.42 -23.99
C VAL A 782 0.55 -14.73 -24.62
N PRO A 783 -0.13 -15.22 -25.68
CA PRO A 783 0.31 -16.43 -26.39
C PRO A 783 1.66 -16.23 -27.09
N ALA A 784 2.44 -17.31 -27.21
CA ALA A 784 3.74 -17.30 -27.86
C ALA A 784 3.68 -16.75 -29.29
N GLU A 785 2.65 -17.12 -30.05
CA GLU A 785 2.44 -16.67 -31.42
C GLU A 785 2.34 -15.14 -31.52
N LYS A 786 1.62 -14.52 -30.57
CA LYS A 786 1.42 -13.08 -30.54
C LYS A 786 2.73 -12.34 -30.18
N ILE A 787 3.54 -12.92 -29.26
CA ILE A 787 4.86 -12.39 -28.91
C ILE A 787 5.76 -12.40 -30.14
N VAL A 788 5.85 -13.54 -30.85
CA VAL A 788 6.67 -13.71 -32.04
C VAL A 788 6.20 -12.77 -33.17
N GLU A 789 4.89 -12.74 -33.46
CA GLU A 789 4.32 -11.86 -34.48
C GLU A 789 4.63 -10.38 -34.20
N THR A 790 4.45 -9.96 -32.96
CA THR A 790 4.70 -8.57 -32.59
C THR A 790 6.19 -8.24 -32.63
N ALA A 791 7.05 -9.16 -32.18
CA ALA A 791 8.48 -8.98 -32.25
C ALA A 791 8.98 -8.75 -33.68
N ILE A 792 8.43 -9.50 -34.65
CA ILE A 792 8.74 -9.34 -36.08
C ILE A 792 8.18 -8.03 -36.64
N ARG A 793 6.91 -7.74 -36.39
CA ARG A 793 6.21 -6.55 -36.90
C ARG A 793 6.85 -5.27 -36.42
N GLU A 794 7.10 -5.17 -35.13
CA GLU A 794 7.63 -3.95 -34.51
C GLU A 794 9.16 -3.85 -34.54
N LYS A 795 9.84 -4.93 -34.96
CA LYS A 795 11.31 -5.04 -35.02
C LYS A 795 11.92 -4.71 -33.66
N VAL A 796 11.53 -5.43 -32.64
CA VAL A 796 12.01 -5.21 -31.27
C VAL A 796 13.45 -5.69 -31.12
N ASP A 797 14.18 -5.05 -30.25
CA ASP A 797 15.58 -5.33 -29.96
C ASP A 797 15.75 -6.29 -28.79
N ILE A 798 14.81 -6.30 -27.84
CA ILE A 798 14.82 -7.16 -26.66
C ILE A 798 13.39 -7.60 -26.36
N ILE A 799 13.24 -8.84 -25.87
CA ILE A 799 11.97 -9.37 -25.36
C ILE A 799 12.11 -9.63 -23.87
N GLY A 800 11.20 -9.10 -23.06
CA GLY A 800 11.09 -9.37 -21.62
C GLY A 800 9.86 -10.22 -21.33
N LEU A 801 10.08 -11.40 -20.74
CA LEU A 801 9.03 -12.33 -20.32
C LEU A 801 8.88 -12.32 -18.82
N SER A 802 7.64 -12.21 -18.34
CA SER A 802 7.31 -12.21 -16.92
C SER A 802 6.38 -13.38 -16.57
N GLY A 803 6.54 -13.94 -15.36
CA GLY A 803 5.67 -14.98 -14.85
C GLY A 803 5.78 -15.11 -13.33
N LEU A 804 4.65 -15.34 -12.66
CA LEU A 804 4.58 -15.47 -11.20
C LEU A 804 4.21 -16.87 -10.75
N ILE A 805 3.56 -17.66 -11.59
CA ILE A 805 3.08 -19.01 -11.25
C ILE A 805 3.94 -20.08 -11.91
N THR A 806 3.97 -21.27 -11.33
CA THR A 806 4.82 -22.38 -11.83
C THR A 806 4.54 -22.74 -13.31
N PRO A 807 3.29 -22.76 -13.80
CA PRO A 807 3.03 -23.02 -15.22
C PRO A 807 3.67 -22.02 -16.18
N SER A 808 3.94 -20.80 -15.74
CA SER A 808 4.58 -19.77 -16.55
C SER A 808 6.00 -20.16 -16.97
N LEU A 809 6.67 -21.02 -16.19
CA LEU A 809 8.02 -21.50 -16.48
C LEU A 809 8.07 -22.37 -17.75
N GLU A 810 7.06 -23.24 -17.95
CA GLU A 810 6.95 -24.06 -19.15
C GLU A 810 6.56 -23.22 -20.38
N GLU A 811 5.68 -22.23 -20.16
CA GLU A 811 5.26 -21.32 -21.22
C GLU A 811 6.42 -20.42 -21.68
N MET A 812 7.34 -20.02 -20.79
CA MET A 812 8.56 -19.31 -21.18
C MET A 812 9.46 -20.16 -22.08
N VAL A 813 9.59 -21.45 -21.78
CA VAL A 813 10.32 -22.39 -22.68
C VAL A 813 9.64 -22.50 -24.04
N HIS A 814 8.30 -22.54 -24.05
CA HIS A 814 7.52 -22.60 -25.28
C HIS A 814 7.71 -21.32 -26.12
N VAL A 815 7.59 -20.14 -25.53
CA VAL A 815 7.79 -18.85 -26.22
C VAL A 815 9.18 -18.81 -26.89
N VAL A 816 10.23 -19.17 -26.13
CA VAL A 816 11.60 -19.12 -26.62
C VAL A 816 11.83 -20.16 -27.74
N SER A 817 11.18 -21.33 -27.66
CA SER A 817 11.23 -22.34 -28.72
C SER A 817 10.53 -21.85 -30.01
N GLU A 818 9.44 -21.08 -29.89
CA GLU A 818 8.76 -20.46 -31.04
C GLU A 818 9.61 -19.34 -31.66
N LEU A 819 10.34 -18.55 -30.85
CA LEU A 819 11.31 -17.57 -31.34
C LEU A 819 12.43 -18.24 -32.15
N GLU A 820 12.97 -19.38 -31.67
CA GLU A 820 13.96 -20.20 -32.40
C GLU A 820 13.38 -20.73 -33.71
N ARG A 821 12.15 -21.25 -33.68
CA ARG A 821 11.49 -21.76 -34.89
C ARG A 821 11.23 -20.68 -35.93
N ALA A 822 10.98 -19.46 -35.48
CA ALA A 822 10.80 -18.29 -36.32
C ALA A 822 12.13 -17.75 -36.87
N GLY A 823 13.27 -18.28 -36.45
CA GLY A 823 14.61 -17.87 -36.88
C GLY A 823 15.03 -16.49 -36.36
N LEU A 824 14.52 -16.06 -35.19
CA LEU A 824 14.84 -14.78 -34.58
C LEU A 824 16.07 -14.89 -33.69
N ASP A 825 16.87 -13.81 -33.65
CA ASP A 825 18.11 -13.69 -32.84
C ASP A 825 17.97 -12.56 -31.78
N ILE A 826 16.76 -12.39 -31.21
CA ILE A 826 16.45 -11.30 -30.29
C ILE A 826 16.77 -11.77 -28.86
N PRO A 827 17.61 -11.06 -28.09
CA PRO A 827 17.87 -11.38 -26.70
C PRO A 827 16.58 -11.41 -25.86
N VAL A 828 16.50 -12.37 -24.93
CA VAL A 828 15.33 -12.54 -24.05
C VAL A 828 15.73 -12.34 -22.61
N MET A 829 15.00 -11.50 -21.88
CA MET A 829 15.12 -11.29 -20.43
C MET A 829 13.98 -12.03 -19.72
N ILE A 830 14.33 -12.87 -18.76
CA ILE A 830 13.39 -13.69 -18.01
C ILE A 830 13.23 -13.13 -16.58
N GLY A 831 12.06 -12.69 -16.22
CA GLY A 831 11.74 -12.14 -14.90
C GLY A 831 10.48 -12.73 -14.28
N GLY A 832 10.29 -12.45 -12.99
CA GLY A 832 9.13 -12.90 -12.21
C GLY A 832 9.53 -13.77 -11.01
N ALA A 833 8.68 -13.81 -9.99
CA ALA A 833 9.04 -14.37 -8.69
C ALA A 833 9.30 -15.90 -8.71
N THR A 834 8.71 -16.64 -9.65
CA THR A 834 8.95 -18.08 -9.81
C THR A 834 10.15 -18.40 -10.68
N THR A 835 10.68 -17.42 -11.40
CA THR A 835 11.80 -17.63 -12.30
C THR A 835 13.13 -17.73 -11.54
N SER A 836 14.09 -18.43 -12.09
CA SER A 836 15.40 -18.56 -11.48
C SER A 836 16.50 -18.71 -12.54
N LYS A 837 17.73 -18.33 -12.16
CA LYS A 837 18.90 -18.52 -12.99
C LYS A 837 19.12 -20.00 -13.37
N LEU A 838 18.85 -20.91 -12.43
CA LEU A 838 18.99 -22.35 -12.66
C LEU A 838 17.97 -22.84 -13.70
N HIS A 839 16.70 -22.48 -13.57
CA HIS A 839 15.66 -22.84 -14.54
C HIS A 839 15.97 -22.26 -15.93
N THR A 840 16.38 -20.99 -15.98
CA THR A 840 16.79 -20.34 -17.23
C THR A 840 17.95 -21.09 -17.89
N ALA A 841 19.00 -21.45 -17.10
CA ALA A 841 20.17 -22.18 -17.60
C ALA A 841 19.85 -23.59 -18.07
N LEU A 842 18.94 -24.31 -17.38
CA LEU A 842 18.64 -25.73 -17.63
C LEU A 842 17.56 -25.94 -18.70
N LYS A 843 16.55 -25.08 -18.76
CA LYS A 843 15.33 -25.31 -19.52
C LYS A 843 15.09 -24.30 -20.65
N ILE A 844 15.38 -23.01 -20.43
CA ILE A 844 15.05 -21.97 -21.38
C ILE A 844 16.24 -21.72 -22.36
N ALA A 845 17.41 -21.40 -21.84
CA ALA A 845 18.57 -21.07 -22.66
C ALA A 845 18.99 -22.18 -23.63
N PRO A 846 18.91 -23.50 -23.31
CA PRO A 846 19.32 -24.55 -24.22
C PRO A 846 18.52 -24.68 -25.50
N VAL A 847 17.32 -24.14 -25.55
CA VAL A 847 16.39 -24.23 -26.70
C VAL A 847 16.41 -23.00 -27.60
N TYR A 848 17.31 -22.06 -27.32
CA TYR A 848 17.39 -20.81 -28.05
C TYR A 848 18.84 -20.39 -28.29
N ARG A 849 19.16 -19.89 -29.49
CA ARG A 849 20.51 -19.49 -29.86
C ARG A 849 20.92 -18.10 -29.40
N ALA A 850 19.95 -17.17 -29.25
CA ALA A 850 20.25 -15.84 -28.75
C ALA A 850 20.37 -15.83 -27.22
N PRO A 851 21.02 -14.83 -26.62
CA PRO A 851 21.16 -14.74 -25.17
C PRO A 851 19.82 -14.72 -24.43
N VAL A 852 19.67 -15.60 -23.43
CA VAL A 852 18.55 -15.61 -22.50
C VAL A 852 19.05 -15.26 -21.12
N VAL A 853 18.66 -14.12 -20.57
CA VAL A 853 19.21 -13.59 -19.33
C VAL A 853 18.17 -13.64 -18.22
N TYR A 854 18.52 -14.26 -17.10
CA TYR A 854 17.68 -14.22 -15.90
C TYR A 854 17.83 -12.88 -15.18
N MET A 855 16.70 -12.24 -14.90
CA MET A 855 16.60 -10.95 -14.20
C MET A 855 16.16 -11.17 -12.77
N LYS A 856 17.07 -10.99 -11.81
CA LYS A 856 16.77 -11.20 -10.39
C LYS A 856 15.80 -10.16 -9.83
N ASP A 857 15.93 -8.92 -10.28
CA ASP A 857 15.01 -7.84 -9.90
C ASP A 857 14.85 -6.82 -11.05
N ALA A 858 13.86 -5.95 -10.93
CA ALA A 858 13.50 -5.01 -11.97
C ALA A 858 14.58 -3.96 -12.24
N SER A 859 15.35 -3.56 -11.24
CA SER A 859 16.37 -2.50 -11.37
C SER A 859 17.54 -2.91 -12.27
N LEU A 860 17.81 -4.21 -12.38
CA LEU A 860 18.90 -4.75 -13.20
C LEU A 860 18.57 -4.78 -14.70
N ASN A 861 17.30 -4.58 -15.09
CA ASN A 861 16.89 -4.71 -16.49
C ASN A 861 17.57 -3.69 -17.40
N ALA A 862 17.67 -2.43 -17.02
CA ALA A 862 18.27 -1.39 -17.83
C ALA A 862 19.79 -1.57 -18.02
N PRO A 863 20.60 -1.84 -16.98
CA PRO A 863 22.03 -2.16 -17.15
C PRO A 863 22.29 -3.37 -18.04
N VAL A 864 21.49 -4.42 -17.90
CA VAL A 864 21.63 -5.65 -18.73
C VAL A 864 21.22 -5.37 -20.17
N ALA A 865 20.12 -4.66 -20.38
CA ALA A 865 19.68 -4.25 -21.71
C ALA A 865 20.74 -3.41 -22.43
N ALA A 866 21.39 -2.48 -21.74
CA ALA A 866 22.48 -1.69 -22.31
C ALA A 866 23.67 -2.57 -22.78
N ARG A 867 24.02 -3.62 -22.04
CA ARG A 867 25.05 -4.62 -22.46
C ARG A 867 24.57 -5.45 -23.65
N LEU A 868 23.32 -5.82 -23.73
CA LEU A 868 22.72 -6.59 -24.83
C LEU A 868 22.63 -5.77 -26.13
N MET A 869 22.43 -4.46 -26.01
CA MET A 869 22.34 -3.55 -27.16
C MET A 869 23.69 -3.06 -27.68
N ASN A 870 24.74 -3.20 -26.91
CA ASN A 870 26.08 -2.80 -27.31
C ASN A 870 26.77 -3.93 -28.07
N LEU A 871 26.94 -3.77 -29.37
CA LEU A 871 27.55 -4.78 -30.25
C LEU A 871 28.98 -5.21 -29.84
N ASP A 872 29.74 -4.29 -29.24
CA ASP A 872 31.10 -4.56 -28.77
C ASP A 872 31.14 -5.38 -27.49
N LEU A 873 30.09 -5.29 -26.66
CA LEU A 873 29.98 -5.99 -25.39
C LEU A 873 29.14 -7.28 -25.49
N LEU A 874 28.25 -7.37 -26.47
CA LEU A 874 27.29 -8.46 -26.60
C LEU A 874 27.98 -9.83 -26.70
N SER A 875 29.01 -9.98 -27.51
CA SER A 875 29.73 -11.25 -27.67
C SER A 875 30.41 -11.70 -26.40
N THR A 876 31.11 -10.79 -25.72
CA THR A 876 31.76 -11.08 -24.43
C THR A 876 30.75 -11.42 -23.36
N PHE A 877 29.62 -10.68 -23.28
CA PHE A 877 28.56 -10.94 -22.34
C PHE A 877 27.85 -12.27 -22.58
N ALA A 878 27.61 -12.63 -23.83
CA ALA A 878 27.03 -13.91 -24.22
C ALA A 878 27.95 -15.09 -23.85
N GLU A 879 29.26 -14.94 -24.03
CA GLU A 879 30.26 -15.97 -23.65
C GLU A 879 30.35 -16.13 -22.12
N GLU A 880 30.37 -15.02 -21.36
CA GLU A 880 30.31 -15.02 -19.89
C GLU A 880 29.06 -15.75 -19.37
N LEU A 881 27.90 -15.42 -19.94
CA LEU A 881 26.61 -15.98 -19.59
C LEU A 881 26.56 -17.50 -19.89
N GLU A 882 26.99 -17.92 -21.07
CA GLU A 882 27.00 -19.33 -21.44
C GLU A 882 28.01 -20.14 -20.61
N SER A 883 29.15 -19.55 -20.26
CA SER A 883 30.12 -20.20 -19.35
C SER A 883 29.49 -20.42 -17.96
N GLU A 884 28.80 -19.45 -17.42
CA GLU A 884 28.09 -19.56 -16.14
C GLU A 884 26.98 -20.61 -16.21
N TYR A 885 26.19 -20.60 -17.29
CA TYR A 885 25.11 -21.58 -17.48
C TYR A 885 25.62 -22.99 -17.64
N ARG A 886 26.78 -23.16 -18.28
CA ARG A 886 27.44 -24.45 -18.42
C ARG A 886 27.88 -25.01 -17.07
N GLU A 887 28.48 -24.18 -16.23
CA GLU A 887 28.82 -24.60 -14.85
C GLU A 887 27.59 -25.03 -14.06
N LEU A 888 26.46 -24.27 -14.17
CA LEU A 888 25.22 -24.62 -13.49
C LEU A 888 24.65 -25.96 -14.01
N ARG A 889 24.69 -26.18 -15.32
CA ARG A 889 24.26 -27.45 -15.92
C ARG A 889 25.12 -28.63 -15.44
N GLU A 890 26.45 -28.44 -15.34
CA GLU A 890 27.38 -29.50 -14.89
C GLU A 890 27.18 -29.82 -13.40
N LYS A 891 27.07 -28.80 -12.55
CA LYS A 891 26.79 -28.98 -11.11
C LYS A 891 25.47 -29.70 -10.86
N ASN A 892 24.47 -29.48 -11.71
CA ASN A 892 23.17 -30.13 -11.56
C ASN A 892 23.15 -31.57 -12.09
N LYS A 893 23.97 -31.91 -13.10
CA LYS A 893 24.12 -33.31 -13.56
C LYS A 893 24.66 -34.21 -12.46
N THR A 894 25.50 -33.69 -11.58
CA THR A 894 26.05 -34.46 -10.44
C THR A 894 25.07 -34.66 -9.30
N LYS A 895 23.97 -33.91 -9.26
CA LYS A 895 22.88 -34.02 -8.25
C LYS A 895 21.72 -34.92 -8.68
N GLN A 896 21.70 -35.42 -9.91
CA GLN A 896 20.67 -36.37 -10.33
C GLN A 896 20.76 -37.63 -9.48
N VAL A 897 19.68 -37.89 -8.74
CA VAL A 897 19.49 -39.13 -8.00
C VAL A 897 19.72 -40.30 -8.97
N LYS A 898 20.62 -41.20 -8.69
CA LYS A 898 20.76 -42.43 -9.45
C LYS A 898 19.44 -43.18 -9.39
N THR A 899 18.66 -43.10 -10.43
CA THR A 899 17.49 -43.94 -10.59
C THR A 899 17.98 -45.35 -10.90
N VAL A 900 17.58 -46.28 -10.07
CA VAL A 900 17.78 -47.71 -10.34
C VAL A 900 16.61 -48.23 -11.19
N SER A 901 16.87 -49.22 -12.01
CA SER A 901 15.79 -49.83 -12.79
C SER A 901 14.75 -50.49 -11.84
N LEU A 902 13.50 -50.64 -12.32
CA LEU A 902 12.44 -51.28 -11.55
C LEU A 902 12.85 -52.68 -11.07
N GLU A 903 13.59 -53.45 -11.90
CA GLU A 903 14.11 -54.75 -11.53
C GLU A 903 15.16 -54.68 -10.41
N GLU A 904 16.02 -53.70 -10.41
CA GLU A 904 17.01 -53.44 -9.39
C GLU A 904 16.39 -52.95 -8.09
N ALA A 905 15.37 -52.10 -8.16
CA ALA A 905 14.60 -51.66 -7.02
C ALA A 905 13.80 -52.82 -6.39
N GLN A 906 13.26 -53.73 -7.19
CA GLN A 906 12.56 -54.91 -6.72
C GLN A 906 13.52 -55.90 -6.06
N LYS A 907 14.74 -56.05 -6.54
CA LYS A 907 15.80 -56.90 -5.88
C LYS A 907 16.26 -56.29 -4.55
N ASN A 908 16.25 -54.99 -4.42
CA ASN A 908 16.65 -54.27 -3.20
C ASN A 908 15.47 -54.00 -2.26
N LYS A 909 14.31 -54.58 -2.49
CA LYS A 909 13.12 -54.44 -1.66
C LYS A 909 13.43 -54.89 -0.23
N LEU A 910 13.24 -54.03 0.74
CA LEU A 910 13.36 -54.38 2.15
C LEU A 910 12.23 -55.36 2.51
N ASN A 911 12.60 -56.63 2.77
CA ASN A 911 11.68 -57.65 3.27
C ASN A 911 11.72 -57.58 4.80
N LEU A 912 10.71 -56.97 5.40
CA LEU A 912 10.56 -56.87 6.85
C LEU A 912 9.90 -58.12 7.51
N TRP A 913 9.60 -59.16 6.70
CA TRP A 913 8.81 -60.29 7.14
C TRP A 913 9.39 -61.64 6.65
N GLU A 914 10.71 -61.88 6.88
CA GLU A 914 11.29 -63.23 6.92
C GLU A 914 11.81 -63.47 8.30
#